data_71ddfc59b8d2bc48f9e36555a87c42e9
#
_entry.id   71ddfc59b8d2bc48f9e36555a87c42e9
#
_cell.length_a   1.000
_cell.length_b   1.000
_cell.length_c   1.000
_cell.angle_alpha   90.00
_cell.angle_beta   90.00
_cell.angle_gamma   90.00
#
_symmetry.space_group_name_H-M   'P 1'
#
loop_
_entity.id
_entity.type
_entity.pdbx_description
1 polymer ?
#
loop_
_entity_poly.entity_id
_entity_poly.type
_entity_poly.pdbx_seq_one_letter_code
_entity_poly.pdbx_strand_id
1 'polypeptide(L)'
;MRPVATPTTQLDSLAARERVLEVIRSLLEELGSHGAVPLLTANSQLDRDLGLGSLERVELLGRLETAFNLRLPDRIVAEANTPEHLTRAILGAPGIDAEEAEPESAMRASVAAQKLHSDASDAGIFAAETLIDVLRYRAVHDAERTHLSITEDTDGGERTFTLTFGELYAAAQRCAAELARRGVPAGGRVALMLPTSRAFFVSCAGILLAGAIPVPIYPPFRADRIEEYAARQSAILNNAEVCLLLTFRRAEAVAKLLKPRVRSLTSVVDAEMLIEAADKAPPPAPGALPLHLTGSRARKASDIALLQYTSGSTGDPKGVVLTHANLLANMRAVGEAVQLGPDDVGVTWLPLYHDMGLIGAWLTLLHFGTPVAVMSPISFLTRPERWLQAFHKHRGTIAAAPNFAYELCVRKIADKDIQGLDLSSWRAALNGAEPVNPETLERFAQRFAAYGFRREAQLPVYGLAEASLAVTVPPLGRGPLVDRVDRELFTSEGRAVPASPGDSAAISFVSSGKPIPRHEVRIVDEQGNEVPDRAEGFLWFRGPSATSGYYRNEAATKLLIPSDTQTQDGEYAWVNSGDRAYRADGEIYVTGRVKDIIIKGGRNIYPHEVEELAARAEGIRKGCIVAFGLTDENAGTEKLVVVAETRERGTAKAAAIAASVTELVTQGLGLPPDRVELIPPGSIPKTSSGKLRREETKQLYLAATLSASKPPAWVQIAKLGATGAARTFNQEFRAAVSRGLEILYGLYFFVIFFLWIVPTWTIVHFIKDHRAAGRFTSSALKVLFALMRCPVRVAGKEYMETPGAKIYASNHTSYFDVLPLMLGLGVPYRFVAKLEVGKMPFIGTFLDQMGHLKFDRTDPHSRLRQAEELEELLRKGESVFVFPEGTFTSEDGIRPFQLGAFKAAVSTGAPIIPVSLAGTRRFLRDGTFLPRPTNVTITLSPPIYPRPTGGASNSPSSSDWHELIRLRDATREAIVRHSGEHLL
;
A
#
# COMPACT_ATOMS: atom_id res chain seq x y z
N MET A 1 -10.48 39.73 -53.41
CA MET A 1 -9.50 38.66 -53.69
C MET A 1 -8.95 38.19 -52.34
N ARG A 2 -9.38 37.04 -51.87
CA ARG A 2 -8.81 36.38 -50.69
C ARG A 2 -7.53 35.63 -51.09
N PRO A 3 -6.45 35.67 -50.33
CA PRO A 3 -5.31 34.84 -50.66
C PRO A 3 -5.67 33.37 -50.38
N VAL A 4 -5.33 32.54 -51.36
CA VAL A 4 -5.43 31.09 -51.32
C VAL A 4 -4.41 30.54 -50.35
N ALA A 5 -4.85 29.80 -49.37
CA ALA A 5 -4.00 29.04 -48.45
C ALA A 5 -3.22 28.01 -49.27
N THR A 6 -1.92 28.02 -49.12
CA THR A 6 -1.01 27.00 -49.68
C THR A 6 -1.30 25.65 -49.02
N PRO A 7 -1.39 24.55 -49.77
CA PRO A 7 -1.67 23.24 -49.17
C PRO A 7 -0.48 22.76 -48.35
N THR A 8 -0.72 22.38 -47.13
CA THR A 8 0.19 21.61 -46.25
C THR A 8 0.67 20.39 -47.03
N THR A 9 1.97 20.32 -47.31
CA THR A 9 2.62 19.20 -48.01
C THR A 9 2.36 17.93 -47.19
N GLN A 10 1.56 17.00 -47.68
CA GLN A 10 1.48 15.64 -47.14
C GLN A 10 2.87 15.05 -47.21
N LEU A 11 3.54 14.82 -46.09
CA LEU A 11 4.80 14.10 -46.02
C LEU A 11 4.59 12.71 -46.63
N ASP A 12 5.37 12.40 -47.68
CA ASP A 12 5.37 11.06 -48.25
C ASP A 12 5.86 10.07 -47.18
N SER A 13 5.10 9.04 -46.92
CA SER A 13 5.37 8.01 -45.90
C SER A 13 6.76 7.39 -46.03
N LEU A 14 7.27 7.26 -47.26
CA LEU A 14 8.61 6.74 -47.54
C LEU A 14 9.70 7.74 -47.15
N ALA A 15 9.54 9.00 -47.52
CA ALA A 15 10.47 10.07 -47.17
C ALA A 15 10.52 10.33 -45.65
N ALA A 16 9.38 10.28 -44.98
CA ALA A 16 9.31 10.38 -43.51
C ALA A 16 10.08 9.23 -42.83
N ARG A 17 9.90 8.01 -43.31
CA ARG A 17 10.60 6.82 -42.80
C ARG A 17 12.12 6.90 -43.00
N GLU A 18 12.58 7.29 -44.17
CA GLU A 18 14.00 7.47 -44.45
C GLU A 18 14.62 8.53 -43.53
N ARG A 19 13.92 9.64 -43.34
CA ARG A 19 14.37 10.72 -42.46
C ARG A 19 14.42 10.28 -40.98
N VAL A 20 13.45 9.48 -40.50
CA VAL A 20 13.48 8.87 -39.16
C VAL A 20 14.72 7.98 -39.01
N LEU A 21 14.99 7.10 -39.99
CA LEU A 21 16.15 6.23 -39.95
C LEU A 21 17.47 7.01 -39.98
N GLU A 22 17.53 8.12 -40.73
CA GLU A 22 18.70 9.02 -40.77
C GLU A 22 18.96 9.68 -39.41
N VAL A 23 17.92 10.21 -38.75
CA VAL A 23 18.04 10.81 -37.42
C VAL A 23 18.50 9.77 -36.40
N ILE A 24 17.95 8.55 -36.45
CA ILE A 24 18.38 7.47 -35.58
C ILE A 24 19.84 7.09 -35.85
N ARG A 25 20.25 7.01 -37.08
CA ARG A 25 21.65 6.71 -37.49
C ARG A 25 22.61 7.77 -36.93
N SER A 26 22.33 9.06 -37.14
CA SER A 26 23.13 10.15 -36.60
C SER A 26 23.26 10.06 -35.07
N LEU A 27 22.15 9.78 -34.36
CA LEU A 27 22.17 9.60 -32.92
C LEU A 27 23.04 8.40 -32.50
N LEU A 28 22.93 7.26 -33.19
CA LEU A 28 23.73 6.07 -32.89
C LEU A 28 25.23 6.32 -33.12
N GLU A 29 25.61 7.07 -34.19
CA GLU A 29 26.99 7.44 -34.48
C GLU A 29 27.57 8.37 -33.43
N GLU A 30 26.84 9.41 -33.02
CA GLU A 30 27.23 10.33 -31.94
C GLU A 30 27.35 9.65 -30.57
N LEU A 31 26.50 8.66 -30.31
CA LEU A 31 26.57 7.84 -29.09
C LEU A 31 27.71 6.80 -29.14
N GLY A 32 28.53 6.78 -30.23
CA GLY A 32 29.57 5.77 -30.41
C GLY A 32 29.04 4.35 -30.66
N SER A 33 27.76 4.22 -31.03
CA SER A 33 27.08 2.92 -31.20
C SER A 33 27.26 2.38 -32.64
N HIS A 34 28.47 2.46 -33.23
CA HIS A 34 28.73 2.05 -34.60
C HIS A 34 28.34 0.60 -34.93
N GLY A 35 28.35 -0.28 -33.94
CA GLY A 35 27.91 -1.67 -34.08
C GLY A 35 26.39 -1.84 -34.20
N ALA A 36 25.58 -0.86 -33.82
CA ALA A 36 24.13 -0.89 -33.96
C ALA A 36 23.63 -0.33 -35.30
N VAL A 37 24.42 0.51 -35.96
CA VAL A 37 24.08 1.14 -37.27
C VAL A 37 23.72 0.11 -38.35
N PRO A 38 24.46 -1.01 -38.55
CA PRO A 38 24.07 -2.06 -39.50
C PRO A 38 22.78 -2.79 -39.20
N LEU A 39 22.31 -2.71 -37.96
CA LEU A 39 21.06 -3.36 -37.52
C LEU A 39 19.83 -2.44 -37.65
N LEU A 40 20.04 -1.18 -38.04
CA LEU A 40 18.99 -0.20 -38.16
C LEU A 40 18.09 -0.46 -39.38
N THR A 41 16.87 -0.89 -39.08
CA THR A 41 15.77 -1.09 -40.03
C THR A 41 14.51 -0.48 -39.46
N ALA A 42 13.46 -0.38 -40.25
CA ALA A 42 12.16 0.13 -39.74
C ALA A 42 11.57 -0.68 -38.57
N ASN A 43 11.89 -1.96 -38.48
CA ASN A 43 11.33 -2.88 -37.48
C ASN A 43 12.31 -3.22 -36.35
N SER A 44 13.52 -2.65 -36.34
CA SER A 44 14.49 -2.87 -35.27
C SER A 44 13.94 -2.36 -33.93
N GLN A 45 14.16 -3.11 -32.88
CA GLN A 45 13.74 -2.68 -31.52
C GLN A 45 14.71 -1.60 -31.02
N LEU A 46 14.18 -0.43 -30.65
CA LEU A 46 14.98 0.72 -30.24
C LEU A 46 15.90 0.44 -29.07
N ASP A 47 15.44 -0.32 -28.08
CA ASP A 47 16.23 -0.65 -26.88
C ASP A 47 17.10 -1.90 -27.07
N ARG A 48 16.54 -2.94 -27.67
CA ARG A 48 17.20 -4.24 -27.78
C ARG A 48 18.23 -4.31 -28.89
N ASP A 49 17.85 -3.88 -30.11
CA ASP A 49 18.68 -4.01 -31.26
C ASP A 49 19.60 -2.80 -31.44
N LEU A 50 19.11 -1.61 -31.08
CA LEU A 50 19.82 -0.35 -31.25
C LEU A 50 20.41 0.21 -29.93
N GLY A 51 20.06 -0.37 -28.78
CA GLY A 51 20.58 0.03 -27.48
C GLY A 51 20.10 1.42 -26.99
N LEU A 52 18.97 1.91 -27.53
CA LEU A 52 18.39 3.19 -27.17
C LEU A 52 17.45 3.01 -25.95
N GLY A 53 17.93 3.29 -24.74
CA GLY A 53 17.15 3.25 -23.54
C GLY A 53 16.28 4.50 -23.33
N SER A 54 15.65 4.62 -22.17
CA SER A 54 14.67 5.69 -21.92
C SER A 54 15.22 7.09 -22.13
N LEU A 55 16.47 7.36 -21.71
CA LEU A 55 17.10 8.67 -21.89
C LEU A 55 17.48 8.95 -23.36
N GLU A 56 17.96 7.95 -24.06
CA GLU A 56 18.32 8.08 -25.48
C GLU A 56 17.08 8.16 -26.38
N ARG A 57 15.96 7.52 -25.96
CA ARG A 57 14.69 7.70 -26.67
C ARG A 57 14.12 9.10 -26.48
N VAL A 58 14.33 9.72 -25.34
CA VAL A 58 14.01 11.13 -25.10
C VAL A 58 14.85 12.02 -26.04
N GLU A 59 16.15 11.78 -26.14
CA GLU A 59 17.03 12.49 -27.05
C GLU A 59 16.61 12.32 -28.54
N LEU A 60 16.27 11.08 -28.91
CA LEU A 60 15.74 10.76 -30.23
C LEU A 60 14.46 11.54 -30.54
N LEU A 61 13.55 11.64 -29.57
CA LEU A 61 12.29 12.36 -29.73
C LEU A 61 12.55 13.84 -30.05
N GLY A 62 13.41 14.50 -29.25
CA GLY A 62 13.78 15.89 -29.48
C GLY A 62 14.42 16.15 -30.84
N ARG A 63 15.27 15.23 -31.34
CA ARG A 63 15.87 15.32 -32.70
C ARG A 63 14.84 15.11 -33.80
N LEU A 64 13.90 14.19 -33.62
CA LEU A 64 12.80 13.99 -34.57
C LEU A 64 11.89 15.22 -34.61
N GLU A 65 11.53 15.80 -33.48
CA GLU A 65 10.77 17.05 -33.42
C GLU A 65 11.46 18.19 -34.18
N THR A 66 12.76 18.32 -33.99
CA THR A 66 13.57 19.33 -34.71
C THR A 66 13.66 19.03 -36.22
N ALA A 67 13.89 17.77 -36.60
CA ALA A 67 14.04 17.36 -37.98
C ALA A 67 12.77 17.50 -38.82
N PHE A 68 11.59 17.35 -38.16
CA PHE A 68 10.30 17.41 -38.83
C PHE A 68 9.53 18.69 -38.53
N ASN A 69 10.06 19.59 -37.68
CA ASN A 69 9.44 20.82 -37.24
C ASN A 69 8.02 20.59 -36.71
N LEU A 70 7.86 19.61 -35.82
CA LEU A 70 6.61 19.23 -35.18
C LEU A 70 6.82 18.91 -33.70
N ARG A 71 5.74 18.81 -32.92
CA ARG A 71 5.80 18.33 -31.56
C ARG A 71 5.19 16.94 -31.46
N LEU A 72 5.89 16.02 -30.77
CA LEU A 72 5.43 14.68 -30.48
C LEU A 72 5.00 14.57 -29.02
N PRO A 73 3.90 13.90 -28.73
CA PRO A 73 3.50 13.65 -27.35
C PRO A 73 4.58 12.87 -26.58
N ASP A 74 4.85 13.26 -25.32
CA ASP A 74 5.91 12.66 -24.49
C ASP A 74 5.73 11.14 -24.31
N ARG A 75 4.49 10.65 -24.37
CA ARG A 75 4.18 9.23 -24.32
C ARG A 75 4.85 8.39 -25.40
N ILE A 76 5.21 8.98 -26.54
CA ILE A 76 5.88 8.29 -27.65
C ILE A 76 7.21 7.69 -27.18
N VAL A 77 7.89 8.30 -26.20
CA VAL A 77 9.09 7.75 -25.56
C VAL A 77 8.85 6.34 -24.99
N ALA A 78 7.68 6.11 -24.42
CA ALA A 78 7.32 4.83 -23.80
C ALA A 78 6.63 3.86 -24.80
N GLU A 79 5.88 4.39 -25.76
CA GLU A 79 5.03 3.61 -26.66
C GLU A 79 5.74 3.17 -27.94
N ALA A 80 6.62 4.03 -28.50
CA ALA A 80 7.35 3.69 -29.73
C ALA A 80 8.51 2.75 -29.45
N ASN A 81 8.40 1.51 -29.91
CA ASN A 81 9.42 0.49 -29.75
C ASN A 81 10.26 0.25 -31.02
N THR A 82 9.84 0.78 -32.15
CA THR A 82 10.53 0.64 -33.45
C THR A 82 10.53 1.96 -34.21
N PRO A 83 11.44 2.15 -35.16
CA PRO A 83 11.44 3.29 -36.10
C PRO A 83 10.12 3.44 -36.85
N GLU A 84 9.44 2.34 -37.18
CA GLU A 84 8.14 2.35 -37.84
C GLU A 84 7.04 2.96 -36.92
N HIS A 85 7.11 2.73 -35.63
CA HIS A 85 6.19 3.36 -34.68
C HIS A 85 6.43 4.88 -34.61
N LEU A 86 7.68 5.33 -34.63
CA LEU A 86 8.03 6.74 -34.67
C LEU A 86 7.55 7.39 -35.96
N THR A 87 7.74 6.73 -37.12
CA THR A 87 7.25 7.20 -38.39
C THR A 87 5.75 7.43 -38.41
N ARG A 88 4.97 6.49 -37.88
CA ARG A 88 3.51 6.64 -37.76
C ARG A 88 3.10 7.77 -36.80
N ALA A 89 3.83 7.95 -35.71
CA ALA A 89 3.58 9.04 -34.81
C ALA A 89 3.81 10.41 -35.46
N ILE A 90 4.87 10.53 -36.25
CA ILE A 90 5.21 11.76 -37.03
C ILE A 90 4.13 12.06 -38.07
N LEU A 91 3.67 11.06 -38.81
CA LEU A 91 2.66 11.25 -39.85
C LEU A 91 1.27 11.60 -39.29
N GLY A 92 1.02 11.27 -38.03
CA GLY A 92 -0.24 11.59 -37.31
C GLY A 92 -0.16 12.83 -36.41
N ALA A 93 0.99 13.49 -36.31
CA ALA A 93 1.18 14.64 -35.44
C ALA A 93 0.67 15.95 -36.09
N PRO A 94 -0.01 16.84 -35.37
CA PRO A 94 -0.36 18.17 -35.86
C PRO A 94 0.93 19.01 -36.01
N GLY A 95 1.00 19.81 -37.08
CA GLY A 95 2.08 20.80 -37.29
C GLY A 95 2.03 21.89 -36.21
N ILE A 96 3.17 22.56 -36.00
CA ILE A 96 3.26 23.68 -35.05
C ILE A 96 2.56 24.90 -35.66
N ASP A 97 1.30 25.10 -35.32
CA ASP A 97 0.59 26.36 -35.52
C ASP A 97 0.23 26.97 -34.18
N ALA A 98 0.79 28.18 -33.97
CA ALA A 98 0.43 29.23 -33.01
C ALA A 98 0.11 28.81 -31.54
N GLU A 99 0.94 29.33 -30.66
CA GLU A 99 0.68 29.44 -29.21
C GLU A 99 -0.75 29.86 -28.90
N GLU A 100 -1.56 28.98 -28.37
CA GLU A 100 -2.73 29.38 -27.59
C GLU A 100 -2.22 29.95 -26.26
N ALA A 101 -2.44 31.24 -26.05
CA ALA A 101 -2.17 31.91 -24.78
C ALA A 101 -3.03 31.29 -23.67
N GLU A 102 -2.40 30.57 -22.77
CA GLU A 102 -3.05 30.02 -21.58
C GLU A 102 -3.53 31.13 -20.63
N PRO A 103 -4.60 30.92 -19.87
CA PRO A 103 -5.05 31.85 -18.85
C PRO A 103 -4.04 31.92 -17.68
N GLU A 104 -3.26 32.97 -17.66
CA GLU A 104 -2.15 33.26 -16.72
C GLU A 104 -2.57 33.41 -15.24
N SER A 105 -3.83 33.26 -14.89
CA SER A 105 -4.31 33.96 -13.69
C SER A 105 -4.75 33.10 -12.48
N ALA A 106 -5.11 31.81 -12.67
CA ALA A 106 -5.84 31.10 -11.60
C ALA A 106 -5.00 30.85 -10.34
N MET A 107 -3.73 30.48 -10.50
CA MET A 107 -2.88 30.17 -9.33
C MET A 107 -2.28 31.45 -8.70
N ARG A 108 -1.94 32.47 -9.52
CA ARG A 108 -1.51 33.78 -9.00
C ARG A 108 -2.63 34.48 -8.25
N ALA A 109 -3.88 34.40 -8.73
CA ALA A 109 -5.05 34.91 -8.04
C ALA A 109 -5.34 34.18 -6.71
N SER A 110 -5.11 32.87 -6.68
CA SER A 110 -5.24 32.05 -5.47
C SER A 110 -4.22 32.44 -4.39
N VAL A 111 -2.94 32.63 -4.75
CA VAL A 111 -1.89 33.05 -3.82
C VAL A 111 -2.10 34.47 -3.31
N ALA A 112 -2.59 35.39 -4.15
CA ALA A 112 -2.92 36.77 -3.73
C ALA A 112 -4.15 36.84 -2.79
N ALA A 113 -5.16 35.98 -3.01
CA ALA A 113 -6.31 35.83 -2.13
C ALA A 113 -5.98 35.16 -0.78
N GLN A 114 -4.89 34.39 -0.71
CA GLN A 114 -4.42 33.73 0.50
C GLN A 114 -4.02 34.67 1.64
N LYS A 115 -3.51 35.84 1.33
CA LYS A 115 -3.03 36.82 2.34
C LYS A 115 -4.11 37.35 3.29
N LEU A 116 -5.38 37.14 3.00
CA LEU A 116 -6.51 37.70 3.76
C LEU A 116 -7.10 36.75 4.83
N HIS A 117 -6.68 35.49 4.94
CA HIS A 117 -7.35 34.49 5.79
C HIS A 117 -6.44 33.69 6.73
N SER A 118 -5.14 34.02 6.91
CA SER A 118 -4.14 33.10 7.47
C SER A 118 -4.06 32.95 9.00
N ASP A 119 -4.61 33.83 9.81
CA ASP A 119 -4.23 33.87 11.24
C ASP A 119 -5.12 33.11 12.24
N ALA A 120 -6.28 32.61 11.84
CA ALA A 120 -7.23 31.99 12.78
C ALA A 120 -7.50 30.49 12.56
N SER A 121 -7.08 29.89 11.41
CA SER A 121 -7.52 28.54 11.02
C SER A 121 -6.53 27.40 11.30
N ASP A 122 -5.25 27.69 11.53
CA ASP A 122 -4.24 26.61 11.59
C ASP A 122 -4.31 25.73 12.84
N ALA A 123 -4.78 26.23 13.95
CA ALA A 123 -4.91 25.43 15.18
C ALA A 123 -5.83 24.20 15.02
N GLY A 124 -6.83 24.28 14.16
CA GLY A 124 -7.81 23.21 13.94
C GLY A 124 -7.27 22.03 13.14
N ILE A 125 -6.38 22.26 12.17
CA ILE A 125 -5.82 21.19 11.34
C ILE A 125 -4.87 20.27 12.13
N PHE A 126 -4.16 20.81 13.12
CA PHE A 126 -3.29 20.02 13.99
C PHE A 126 -4.05 19.09 14.94
N ALA A 127 -5.37 19.31 15.14
CA ALA A 127 -6.26 18.40 15.86
C ALA A 127 -6.75 17.21 15.01
N ALA A 128 -6.51 17.22 13.68
CA ALA A 128 -6.89 16.09 12.83
C ALA A 128 -6.21 14.80 13.28
N GLU A 129 -6.98 13.74 13.47
CA GLU A 129 -6.49 12.40 13.85
C GLU A 129 -6.32 11.48 12.64
N THR A 130 -6.97 11.79 11.52
CA THR A 130 -6.94 10.97 10.30
C THR A 130 -6.74 11.84 9.05
N LEU A 131 -6.27 11.23 7.96
CA LEU A 131 -6.23 11.90 6.64
C LEU A 131 -7.63 12.29 6.14
N ILE A 132 -8.66 11.60 6.61
CA ILE A 132 -10.06 11.92 6.31
C ILE A 132 -10.43 13.26 6.93
N ASP A 133 -9.99 13.50 8.16
CA ASP A 133 -10.19 14.78 8.83
C ASP A 133 -9.47 15.91 8.12
N VAL A 134 -8.25 15.66 7.62
CA VAL A 134 -7.50 16.64 6.81
C VAL A 134 -8.26 17.01 5.55
N LEU A 135 -8.72 16.02 4.77
CA LEU A 135 -9.49 16.26 3.55
C LEU A 135 -10.75 17.06 3.82
N ARG A 136 -11.48 16.68 4.88
CA ARG A 136 -12.71 17.38 5.29
C ARG A 136 -12.44 18.81 5.77
N TYR A 137 -11.39 18.98 6.59
CA TYR A 137 -11.01 20.30 7.10
C TYR A 137 -10.70 21.26 5.96
N ARG A 138 -9.86 20.83 5.00
CA ARG A 138 -9.48 21.65 3.83
C ARG A 138 -10.67 21.97 2.93
N ALA A 139 -11.57 21.01 2.73
CA ALA A 139 -12.79 21.23 1.95
C ALA A 139 -13.75 22.22 2.59
N VAL A 140 -13.72 22.40 3.91
CA VAL A 140 -14.55 23.35 4.62
C VAL A 140 -13.92 24.74 4.67
N HIS A 141 -12.60 24.82 4.96
CA HIS A 141 -11.93 26.09 5.24
C HIS A 141 -11.26 26.69 4.00
N ASP A 142 -10.90 25.87 3.03
CA ASP A 142 -10.15 26.25 1.83
C ASP A 142 -10.85 25.88 0.52
N ALA A 143 -12.19 25.66 0.53
CA ALA A 143 -12.96 25.07 -0.56
C ALA A 143 -12.64 25.61 -1.96
N GLU A 144 -12.58 26.94 -2.08
CA GLU A 144 -12.40 27.64 -3.36
C GLU A 144 -10.93 27.83 -3.75
N ARG A 145 -9.99 27.48 -2.85
CA ARG A 145 -8.56 27.61 -3.13
C ARG A 145 -8.10 26.46 -4.02
N THR A 146 -7.31 26.78 -5.04
CA THR A 146 -6.67 25.79 -5.89
C THR A 146 -5.66 24.99 -5.07
N HIS A 147 -5.83 23.67 -5.04
CA HIS A 147 -4.85 22.74 -4.45
C HIS A 147 -3.93 22.15 -5.50
N LEU A 148 -4.48 21.63 -6.59
CA LEU A 148 -3.72 20.93 -7.62
C LEU A 148 -3.82 21.66 -8.97
N SER A 149 -2.66 21.86 -9.60
CA SER A 149 -2.53 22.24 -11.01
C SER A 149 -1.80 21.13 -11.73
N ILE A 150 -2.53 20.25 -12.43
CA ILE A 150 -2.04 19.01 -13.00
C ILE A 150 -1.83 19.18 -14.49
N THR A 151 -0.59 19.06 -14.95
CA THR A 151 -0.27 19.05 -16.38
C THR A 151 -0.20 17.62 -16.88
N GLU A 152 -1.11 17.25 -17.77
CA GLU A 152 -1.23 15.92 -18.37
C GLU A 152 -0.92 15.99 -19.87
N ASP A 153 -0.23 14.96 -20.38
CA ASP A 153 -0.02 14.76 -21.81
C ASP A 153 -1.22 14.00 -22.41
N THR A 154 -2.01 14.69 -23.22
CA THR A 154 -3.20 14.15 -23.87
C THR A 154 -2.94 13.88 -25.36
N ASP A 155 -3.93 13.27 -26.05
CA ASP A 155 -3.84 13.04 -27.50
C ASP A 155 -3.82 14.34 -28.30
N GLY A 156 -4.32 15.45 -27.72
CA GLY A 156 -4.31 16.79 -28.30
C GLY A 156 -3.14 17.70 -27.86
N GLY A 157 -2.15 17.17 -27.14
CA GLY A 157 -1.05 17.94 -26.57
C GLY A 157 -1.14 18.06 -25.04
N GLU A 158 -0.31 18.92 -24.45
CA GLU A 158 -0.36 19.19 -23.02
C GLU A 158 -1.64 19.93 -22.62
N ARG A 159 -2.25 19.47 -21.55
CA ARG A 159 -3.42 20.11 -20.95
C ARG A 159 -3.24 20.25 -19.44
N THR A 160 -3.53 21.44 -18.91
CA THR A 160 -3.49 21.70 -17.48
C THR A 160 -4.90 21.63 -16.90
N PHE A 161 -5.08 20.84 -15.86
CA PHE A 161 -6.31 20.76 -15.07
C PHE A 161 -6.06 21.35 -13.68
N THR A 162 -7.00 22.09 -13.18
CA THR A 162 -6.96 22.58 -11.81
C THR A 162 -8.03 21.87 -10.97
N LEU A 163 -7.74 21.66 -9.71
CA LEU A 163 -8.70 21.19 -8.70
C LEU A 163 -8.56 22.05 -7.45
N THR A 164 -9.66 22.60 -6.99
CA THR A 164 -9.73 23.22 -5.66
C THR A 164 -9.82 22.14 -4.57
N PHE A 165 -9.62 22.50 -3.30
CA PHE A 165 -9.81 21.56 -2.19
C PHE A 165 -11.26 21.05 -2.13
N GLY A 166 -12.24 21.95 -2.37
CA GLY A 166 -13.65 21.59 -2.41
C GLY A 166 -13.99 20.61 -3.54
N GLU A 167 -13.49 20.87 -4.77
CA GLU A 167 -13.70 20.00 -5.93
C GLU A 167 -13.08 18.63 -5.74
N LEU A 168 -11.84 18.57 -5.20
CA LEU A 168 -11.18 17.31 -4.89
C LEU A 168 -12.01 16.49 -3.89
N TYR A 169 -12.45 17.11 -2.80
CA TYR A 169 -13.25 16.45 -1.77
C TYR A 169 -14.60 15.94 -2.32
N ALA A 170 -15.32 16.79 -3.05
CA ALA A 170 -16.61 16.44 -3.64
C ALA A 170 -16.48 15.27 -4.65
N ALA A 171 -15.46 15.29 -5.50
CA ALA A 171 -15.18 14.19 -6.43
C ALA A 171 -14.79 12.91 -5.67
N ALA A 172 -13.99 13.03 -4.62
CA ALA A 172 -13.60 11.90 -3.76
C ALA A 172 -14.79 11.30 -3.00
N GLN A 173 -15.75 12.12 -2.51
CA GLN A 173 -16.98 11.61 -1.90
C GLN A 173 -17.82 10.78 -2.87
N ARG A 174 -17.98 11.25 -4.12
CA ARG A 174 -18.69 10.50 -5.15
C ARG A 174 -17.97 9.20 -5.51
N CYS A 175 -16.64 9.25 -5.62
CA CYS A 175 -15.81 8.07 -5.83
C CYS A 175 -15.97 7.07 -4.67
N ALA A 176 -15.96 7.51 -3.42
CA ALA A 176 -16.18 6.66 -2.25
C ALA A 176 -17.54 5.96 -2.26
N ALA A 177 -18.61 6.68 -2.63
CA ALA A 177 -19.93 6.11 -2.76
C ALA A 177 -20.00 5.04 -3.87
N GLU A 178 -19.30 5.25 -5.00
CA GLU A 178 -19.20 4.27 -6.08
C GLU A 178 -18.42 3.02 -5.65
N LEU A 179 -17.31 3.18 -4.92
CA LEU A 179 -16.55 2.06 -4.36
C LEU A 179 -17.41 1.22 -3.40
N ALA A 180 -18.19 1.86 -2.55
CA ALA A 180 -19.13 1.17 -1.65
C ALA A 180 -20.22 0.42 -2.44
N ARG A 181 -20.80 1.01 -3.50
CA ARG A 181 -21.78 0.33 -4.38
C ARG A 181 -21.17 -0.89 -5.08
N ARG A 182 -19.88 -0.89 -5.37
CA ARG A 182 -19.14 -2.03 -5.93
C ARG A 182 -18.74 -3.08 -4.88
N GLY A 183 -19.13 -2.89 -3.62
CA GLY A 183 -18.91 -3.85 -2.55
C GLY A 183 -17.50 -3.80 -1.94
N VAL A 184 -16.78 -2.69 -2.07
CA VAL A 184 -15.50 -2.51 -1.35
C VAL A 184 -15.80 -2.33 0.14
N PRO A 185 -15.33 -3.27 1.01
CA PRO A 185 -15.62 -3.17 2.43
C PRO A 185 -14.74 -2.13 3.12
N ALA A 186 -15.15 -1.65 4.27
CA ALA A 186 -14.30 -0.88 5.16
C ALA A 186 -13.04 -1.68 5.53
N GLY A 187 -11.84 -1.07 5.43
CA GLY A 187 -10.55 -1.78 5.56
C GLY A 187 -10.18 -2.64 4.35
N GLY A 188 -11.01 -2.67 3.28
CA GLY A 188 -10.67 -3.32 2.03
C GLY A 188 -9.48 -2.64 1.34
N ARG A 189 -8.58 -3.41 0.74
CA ARG A 189 -7.41 -2.87 0.04
C ARG A 189 -7.74 -2.67 -1.42
N VAL A 190 -7.52 -1.44 -1.91
CA VAL A 190 -7.75 -1.05 -3.30
C VAL A 190 -6.43 -0.65 -3.91
N ALA A 191 -6.00 -1.35 -4.95
CA ALA A 191 -4.76 -1.02 -5.64
C ALA A 191 -4.97 0.11 -6.65
N LEU A 192 -3.99 1.03 -6.70
CA LEU A 192 -3.92 2.17 -7.62
C LEU A 192 -2.79 1.93 -8.62
N MET A 193 -3.12 1.43 -9.82
CA MET A 193 -2.21 1.27 -10.95
C MET A 193 -2.45 2.42 -11.93
N LEU A 194 -2.16 3.63 -11.52
CA LEU A 194 -2.47 4.85 -12.27
C LEU A 194 -1.23 5.70 -12.53
N PRO A 195 -1.15 6.38 -13.67
CA PRO A 195 -0.17 7.44 -13.88
C PRO A 195 -0.50 8.66 -13.00
N THR A 196 0.41 9.64 -12.96
CA THR A 196 0.13 10.94 -12.37
C THR A 196 -0.96 11.63 -13.19
N SER A 197 -2.16 11.72 -12.63
CA SER A 197 -3.36 12.22 -13.31
C SER A 197 -4.42 12.64 -12.29
N ARG A 198 -5.41 13.40 -12.74
CA ARG A 198 -6.60 13.74 -11.93
C ARG A 198 -7.23 12.49 -11.30
N ALA A 199 -7.32 11.42 -12.07
CA ALA A 199 -7.92 10.16 -11.61
C ALA A 199 -7.17 9.55 -10.41
N PHE A 200 -5.83 9.69 -10.35
CA PHE A 200 -5.06 9.21 -9.20
C PHE A 200 -5.47 9.93 -7.90
N PHE A 201 -5.49 11.26 -7.91
CA PHE A 201 -5.80 12.08 -6.73
C PHE A 201 -7.22 11.83 -6.22
N VAL A 202 -8.21 11.87 -7.12
CA VAL A 202 -9.62 11.62 -6.80
C VAL A 202 -9.83 10.20 -6.28
N SER A 203 -9.23 9.20 -6.92
CA SER A 203 -9.37 7.79 -6.49
C SER A 203 -8.71 7.54 -5.15
N CYS A 204 -7.50 8.08 -4.92
CA CYS A 204 -6.78 7.89 -3.66
C CYS A 204 -7.55 8.53 -2.49
N ALA A 205 -8.01 9.77 -2.64
CA ALA A 205 -8.86 10.44 -1.65
C ALA A 205 -10.20 9.70 -1.46
N GLY A 206 -10.81 9.21 -2.56
CA GLY A 206 -12.06 8.45 -2.52
C GLY A 206 -11.92 7.12 -1.78
N ILE A 207 -10.80 6.41 -1.93
CA ILE A 207 -10.52 5.18 -1.20
C ILE A 207 -10.43 5.45 0.31
N LEU A 208 -9.72 6.53 0.71
CA LEU A 208 -9.64 6.94 2.11
C LEU A 208 -11.03 7.30 2.67
N LEU A 209 -11.82 8.08 1.94
CA LEU A 209 -13.19 8.44 2.32
C LEU A 209 -14.14 7.24 2.36
N ALA A 210 -13.89 6.20 1.57
CA ALA A 210 -14.61 4.93 1.66
C ALA A 210 -14.22 4.10 2.89
N GLY A 211 -13.26 4.56 3.70
CA GLY A 211 -12.68 3.80 4.79
C GLY A 211 -11.90 2.57 4.31
N ALA A 212 -11.50 2.52 3.04
CA ALA A 212 -10.63 1.51 2.46
C ALA A 212 -9.16 1.95 2.52
N ILE A 213 -8.26 1.03 2.18
CA ILE A 213 -6.80 1.24 2.27
C ILE A 213 -6.24 1.31 0.85
N PRO A 214 -5.68 2.44 0.41
CA PRO A 214 -4.99 2.54 -0.86
C PRO A 214 -3.68 1.73 -0.86
N VAL A 215 -3.41 1.09 -2.00
CA VAL A 215 -2.19 0.34 -2.28
C VAL A 215 -1.63 0.83 -3.61
N PRO A 216 -0.81 1.90 -3.61
CA PRO A 216 -0.23 2.43 -4.84
C PRO A 216 0.78 1.45 -5.44
N ILE A 217 0.64 1.18 -6.74
CA ILE A 217 1.55 0.33 -7.50
C ILE A 217 1.90 1.02 -8.83
N TYR A 218 3.13 0.80 -9.31
CA TYR A 218 3.53 1.44 -10.55
C TYR A 218 2.84 0.81 -11.78
N PRO A 219 2.44 1.63 -12.76
CA PRO A 219 1.87 1.15 -14.02
C PRO A 219 2.92 0.43 -14.90
N PRO A 220 2.49 -0.40 -15.88
CA PRO A 220 3.41 -1.06 -16.80
C PRO A 220 4.01 -0.05 -17.80
N PHE A 221 5.28 0.28 -17.62
CA PHE A 221 5.99 1.20 -18.51
C PHE A 221 6.78 0.50 -19.63
N ARG A 222 7.03 -0.80 -19.51
CA ARG A 222 7.91 -1.56 -20.41
C ARG A 222 7.23 -2.85 -20.87
N ALA A 223 6.88 -2.90 -22.14
CA ALA A 223 6.23 -4.06 -22.74
C ALA A 223 7.18 -5.28 -22.85
N ASP A 224 8.49 -5.06 -22.93
CA ASP A 224 9.52 -6.09 -23.02
C ASP A 224 9.72 -6.90 -21.71
N ARG A 225 9.21 -6.39 -20.58
CA ARG A 225 9.32 -7.03 -19.25
C ARG A 225 7.97 -7.32 -18.59
N ILE A 226 6.95 -7.59 -19.38
CA ILE A 226 5.57 -7.70 -18.86
C ILE A 226 5.37 -8.93 -17.99
N GLU A 227 6.09 -10.03 -18.25
CA GLU A 227 6.01 -11.26 -17.44
C GLU A 227 6.60 -11.03 -16.02
N GLU A 228 7.75 -10.39 -15.93
CA GLU A 228 8.41 -10.00 -14.69
C GLU A 228 7.55 -9.00 -13.89
N TYR A 229 7.01 -8.00 -14.60
CA TYR A 229 6.06 -7.04 -14.04
C TYR A 229 4.84 -7.76 -13.46
N ALA A 230 4.22 -8.65 -14.22
CA ALA A 230 3.02 -9.36 -13.78
C ALA A 230 3.30 -10.28 -12.58
N ALA A 231 4.44 -10.96 -12.53
CA ALA A 231 4.85 -11.78 -11.41
C ALA A 231 4.97 -10.95 -10.13
N ARG A 232 5.69 -9.82 -10.21
CA ARG A 232 5.88 -8.91 -9.07
C ARG A 232 4.57 -8.28 -8.59
N GLN A 233 3.76 -7.73 -9.52
CA GLN A 233 2.49 -7.12 -9.12
C GLN A 233 1.53 -8.15 -8.53
N SER A 234 1.49 -9.37 -9.08
CA SER A 234 0.67 -10.45 -8.49
C SER A 234 1.11 -10.79 -7.07
N ALA A 235 2.42 -10.79 -6.77
CA ALA A 235 2.92 -11.02 -5.42
C ALA A 235 2.48 -9.91 -4.44
N ILE A 236 2.60 -8.64 -4.84
CA ILE A 236 2.13 -7.48 -4.06
C ILE A 236 0.63 -7.56 -3.80
N LEU A 237 -0.17 -7.75 -4.86
CA LEU A 237 -1.63 -7.77 -4.76
C LEU A 237 -2.14 -8.94 -3.91
N ASN A 238 -1.47 -10.11 -3.95
CA ASN A 238 -1.79 -11.25 -3.09
C ASN A 238 -1.39 -11.00 -1.63
N ASN A 239 -0.20 -10.43 -1.37
CA ASN A 239 0.23 -10.10 -0.01
C ASN A 239 -0.73 -9.08 0.62
N ALA A 240 -1.08 -8.02 -0.11
CA ALA A 240 -2.02 -7.00 0.34
C ALA A 240 -3.48 -7.50 0.39
N GLU A 241 -3.81 -8.66 -0.18
CA GLU A 241 -5.21 -9.14 -0.35
C GLU A 241 -6.11 -8.09 -1.00
N VAL A 242 -5.64 -7.52 -2.11
CA VAL A 242 -6.37 -6.47 -2.83
C VAL A 242 -7.70 -7.01 -3.36
N CYS A 243 -8.80 -6.31 -3.05
CA CYS A 243 -10.13 -6.69 -3.52
C CYS A 243 -10.53 -6.01 -4.85
N LEU A 244 -10.02 -4.81 -5.12
CA LEU A 244 -10.27 -4.03 -6.34
C LEU A 244 -8.97 -3.43 -6.87
N LEU A 245 -8.76 -3.48 -8.19
CA LEU A 245 -7.65 -2.83 -8.87
C LEU A 245 -8.18 -1.70 -9.76
N LEU A 246 -7.81 -0.47 -9.46
CA LEU A 246 -8.04 0.69 -10.31
C LEU A 246 -6.88 0.84 -11.30
N THR A 247 -7.20 0.97 -12.56
CA THR A 247 -6.24 1.11 -13.65
C THR A 247 -6.69 2.18 -14.64
N PHE A 248 -6.00 2.35 -15.73
CA PHE A 248 -6.35 3.26 -16.82
C PHE A 248 -6.45 2.50 -18.14
N ARG A 249 -7.15 3.06 -19.10
CA ARG A 249 -7.55 2.39 -20.35
C ARG A 249 -6.42 1.63 -21.04
N ARG A 250 -5.22 2.23 -21.14
CA ARG A 250 -4.07 1.62 -21.81
C ARG A 250 -3.47 0.43 -21.06
N ALA A 251 -3.55 0.41 -19.73
CA ALA A 251 -3.04 -0.68 -18.90
C ALA A 251 -4.08 -1.76 -18.60
N GLU A 252 -5.34 -1.56 -18.99
CA GLU A 252 -6.46 -2.44 -18.63
C GLU A 252 -6.24 -3.90 -19.06
N ALA A 253 -5.71 -4.11 -20.27
CA ALA A 253 -5.40 -5.44 -20.78
C ALA A 253 -4.38 -6.16 -19.88
N VAL A 254 -3.32 -5.46 -19.47
CA VAL A 254 -2.29 -5.99 -18.56
C VAL A 254 -2.86 -6.21 -17.16
N ALA A 255 -3.64 -5.28 -16.68
CA ALA A 255 -4.30 -5.38 -15.37
C ALA A 255 -5.25 -6.60 -15.30
N LYS A 256 -6.00 -6.87 -16.36
CA LYS A 256 -6.87 -8.05 -16.48
C LYS A 256 -6.09 -9.38 -16.43
N LEU A 257 -4.83 -9.41 -16.93
CA LEU A 257 -3.97 -10.60 -16.83
C LEU A 257 -3.52 -10.90 -15.38
N LEU A 258 -3.61 -9.94 -14.46
CA LEU A 258 -3.31 -10.14 -13.04
C LEU A 258 -4.46 -10.83 -12.29
N LYS A 259 -5.71 -10.60 -12.71
CA LYS A 259 -6.90 -11.12 -12.00
C LYS A 259 -6.86 -12.62 -11.71
N PRO A 260 -6.53 -13.52 -12.66
CA PRO A 260 -6.45 -14.96 -12.38
C PRO A 260 -5.32 -15.37 -11.45
N ARG A 261 -4.39 -14.45 -11.16
CA ARG A 261 -3.20 -14.68 -10.33
C ARG A 261 -3.37 -14.18 -8.90
N VAL A 262 -4.42 -13.39 -8.64
CA VAL A 262 -4.69 -12.76 -7.34
C VAL A 262 -6.03 -13.24 -6.81
N ARG A 263 -6.00 -14.02 -5.72
CA ARG A 263 -7.18 -14.72 -5.19
C ARG A 263 -8.26 -13.77 -4.65
N SER A 264 -7.84 -12.67 -4.06
CA SER A 264 -8.72 -11.69 -3.44
C SER A 264 -9.31 -10.69 -4.44
N LEU A 265 -8.75 -10.58 -5.66
CA LEU A 265 -9.12 -9.57 -6.64
C LEU A 265 -10.45 -9.90 -7.33
N THR A 266 -11.49 -9.20 -6.94
CA THR A 266 -12.85 -9.40 -7.49
C THR A 266 -13.02 -8.72 -8.84
N SER A 267 -12.49 -7.50 -9.01
CA SER A 267 -12.63 -6.73 -10.25
C SER A 267 -11.43 -5.83 -10.55
N VAL A 268 -11.28 -5.53 -11.84
CA VAL A 268 -10.35 -4.55 -12.40
C VAL A 268 -11.20 -3.49 -13.08
N VAL A 269 -11.00 -2.23 -12.74
CA VAL A 269 -11.85 -1.11 -13.18
C VAL A 269 -10.98 0.02 -13.69
N ASP A 270 -11.37 0.60 -14.82
CA ASP A 270 -10.80 1.85 -15.29
C ASP A 270 -11.23 3.00 -14.37
N ALA A 271 -10.26 3.77 -13.88
CA ALA A 271 -10.50 4.82 -12.89
C ALA A 271 -11.30 6.00 -13.45
N GLU A 272 -11.09 6.36 -14.73
CA GLU A 272 -11.86 7.41 -15.40
C GLU A 272 -13.33 6.99 -15.54
N MET A 273 -13.58 5.74 -15.97
CA MET A 273 -14.94 5.20 -16.03
C MET A 273 -15.62 5.14 -14.65
N LEU A 274 -14.85 4.85 -13.60
CA LEU A 274 -15.36 4.86 -12.22
C LEU A 274 -15.77 6.27 -11.81
N ILE A 275 -14.94 7.27 -12.09
CA ILE A 275 -15.22 8.68 -11.77
C ILE A 275 -16.40 9.19 -12.59
N GLU A 276 -16.46 8.89 -13.89
CA GLU A 276 -17.62 9.24 -14.73
C GLU A 276 -18.92 8.61 -14.25
N ALA A 277 -18.88 7.36 -13.80
CA ALA A 277 -20.05 6.69 -13.22
C ALA A 277 -20.46 7.36 -11.89
N ALA A 278 -19.49 7.75 -11.10
CA ALA A 278 -19.69 8.47 -9.84
C ALA A 278 -20.28 9.88 -10.08
N ASP A 279 -19.85 10.59 -11.12
CA ASP A 279 -20.35 11.93 -11.48
C ASP A 279 -21.79 11.90 -12.00
N LYS A 280 -22.21 10.80 -12.64
CA LYS A 280 -23.60 10.58 -13.11
C LYS A 280 -24.55 10.15 -11.99
N ALA A 281 -24.05 9.69 -10.86
CA ALA A 281 -24.86 9.31 -9.72
C ALA A 281 -25.40 10.54 -8.97
N PRO A 282 -26.59 10.45 -8.34
CA PRO A 282 -27.09 11.54 -7.52
C PRO A 282 -26.05 11.85 -6.40
N PRO A 283 -25.81 13.14 -6.14
CA PRO A 283 -24.86 13.52 -5.09
C PRO A 283 -25.32 12.93 -3.75
N PRO A 284 -24.40 12.47 -2.89
CA PRO A 284 -24.75 12.09 -1.54
C PRO A 284 -25.36 13.30 -0.82
N ALA A 285 -26.34 13.05 0.05
CA ALA A 285 -26.98 14.13 0.80
C ALA A 285 -25.94 15.00 1.52
N PRO A 286 -26.09 16.33 1.57
CA PRO A 286 -25.13 17.20 2.23
C PRO A 286 -24.88 16.75 3.67
N GLY A 287 -23.63 16.50 4.01
CA GLY A 287 -23.20 16.00 5.33
C GLY A 287 -23.38 14.50 5.57
N ALA A 288 -23.92 13.74 4.61
CA ALA A 288 -23.99 12.29 4.68
C ALA A 288 -22.60 11.70 4.45
N LEU A 289 -21.88 11.40 5.53
CA LEU A 289 -20.79 10.45 5.48
C LEU A 289 -21.39 9.05 5.19
N PRO A 290 -20.74 8.23 4.37
CA PRO A 290 -21.12 6.84 4.25
C PRO A 290 -21.29 6.22 5.65
N LEU A 291 -22.34 5.42 5.86
CA LEU A 291 -22.71 4.83 7.17
C LEU A 291 -21.53 4.14 7.90
N HIS A 292 -20.52 3.67 7.15
CA HIS A 292 -19.32 3.04 7.69
C HIS A 292 -18.25 4.01 8.21
N LEU A 293 -18.44 5.32 8.05
CA LEU A 293 -17.56 6.37 8.60
C LEU A 293 -18.18 7.11 9.80
N THR A 294 -19.37 6.66 10.27
CA THR A 294 -20.07 7.29 11.39
C THR A 294 -20.15 6.37 12.60
N GLY A 295 -20.18 6.94 13.81
CA GLY A 295 -20.33 6.21 15.06
C GLY A 295 -19.14 5.29 15.38
N SER A 296 -19.40 4.07 15.87
CA SER A 296 -18.38 3.09 16.25
C SER A 296 -17.52 2.56 15.07
N ARG A 297 -17.88 2.88 13.84
CA ARG A 297 -17.14 2.55 12.61
C ARG A 297 -16.28 3.70 12.09
N ALA A 298 -16.24 4.84 12.77
CA ALA A 298 -15.34 5.95 12.42
C ALA A 298 -13.88 5.48 12.47
N ARG A 299 -13.08 5.92 11.48
CA ARG A 299 -11.66 5.59 11.44
C ARG A 299 -10.93 6.25 12.60
N LYS A 300 -9.96 5.51 13.15
CA LYS A 300 -9.09 5.94 14.24
C LYS A 300 -7.70 6.28 13.74
N ALA A 301 -6.99 7.06 14.49
CA ALA A 301 -5.59 7.39 14.23
C ALA A 301 -4.70 6.14 14.05
N SER A 302 -5.00 5.05 14.78
CA SER A 302 -4.29 3.76 14.74
C SER A 302 -4.66 2.87 13.55
N ASP A 303 -5.69 3.19 12.77
CA ASP A 303 -6.08 2.40 11.62
C ASP A 303 -5.07 2.58 10.49
N ILE A 304 -4.90 1.51 9.68
CA ILE A 304 -4.02 1.55 8.50
C ILE A 304 -4.61 2.52 7.48
N ALA A 305 -3.85 3.54 7.13
CA ALA A 305 -4.20 4.54 6.12
C ALA A 305 -3.60 4.25 4.75
N LEU A 306 -2.46 3.55 4.70
CA LEU A 306 -1.71 3.29 3.48
C LEU A 306 -0.88 2.01 3.62
N LEU A 307 -0.82 1.20 2.57
CA LEU A 307 0.20 0.17 2.42
C LEU A 307 1.19 0.59 1.33
N GLN A 308 2.38 1.00 1.74
CA GLN A 308 3.44 1.44 0.82
C GLN A 308 4.38 0.28 0.52
N TYR A 309 4.34 -0.23 -0.73
CA TYR A 309 5.24 -1.30 -1.14
C TYR A 309 6.59 -0.76 -1.57
N THR A 310 7.65 -1.25 -0.94
CA THR A 310 9.03 -0.92 -1.27
C THR A 310 9.63 -1.93 -2.25
N SER A 311 10.70 -1.52 -2.93
CA SER A 311 11.38 -2.34 -3.93
C SER A 311 12.35 -3.37 -3.32
N GLY A 312 12.03 -3.95 -2.16
CA GLY A 312 12.91 -4.83 -1.38
C GLY A 312 13.87 -5.68 -2.21
N SER A 313 15.11 -5.79 -1.73
CA SER A 313 16.20 -6.52 -2.40
C SER A 313 16.01 -8.04 -2.47
N THR A 314 15.09 -8.59 -1.68
CA THR A 314 14.90 -10.05 -1.47
C THR A 314 13.81 -10.68 -2.34
N GLY A 315 13.21 -9.95 -3.27
CA GLY A 315 12.13 -10.49 -4.14
C GLY A 315 10.74 -10.58 -3.50
N ASP A 316 10.65 -10.76 -2.19
CA ASP A 316 9.37 -10.80 -1.47
C ASP A 316 8.79 -9.40 -1.26
N PRO A 317 7.47 -9.23 -1.42
CA PRO A 317 6.83 -7.94 -1.21
C PRO A 317 6.93 -7.48 0.24
N LYS A 318 7.42 -6.25 0.45
CA LYS A 318 7.47 -5.57 1.74
C LYS A 318 6.47 -4.41 1.72
N GLY A 319 5.25 -4.68 2.17
CA GLY A 319 4.22 -3.66 2.34
C GLY A 319 4.36 -2.98 3.69
N VAL A 320 4.92 -1.78 3.72
CA VAL A 320 5.07 -0.99 4.95
C VAL A 320 3.69 -0.59 5.43
N VAL A 321 3.39 -0.89 6.69
CA VAL A 321 2.12 -0.54 7.34
C VAL A 321 2.21 0.89 7.84
N LEU A 322 1.40 1.78 7.28
CA LEU A 322 1.34 3.18 7.68
C LEU A 322 -0.06 3.52 8.19
N THR A 323 -0.15 3.89 9.47
CA THR A 323 -1.39 4.34 10.09
C THR A 323 -1.63 5.83 9.80
N HIS A 324 -2.85 6.30 10.04
CA HIS A 324 -3.14 7.72 9.98
C HIS A 324 -2.23 8.52 10.91
N ALA A 325 -1.99 8.01 12.13
CA ALA A 325 -1.09 8.65 13.09
C ALA A 325 0.35 8.75 12.58
N ASN A 326 0.90 7.68 12.00
CA ASN A 326 2.26 7.69 11.45
C ASN A 326 2.41 8.75 10.37
N LEU A 327 1.49 8.78 9.40
CA LEU A 327 1.53 9.74 8.29
C LEU A 327 1.41 11.18 8.79
N LEU A 328 0.42 11.48 9.66
CA LEU A 328 0.23 12.82 10.21
C LEU A 328 1.45 13.28 11.03
N ALA A 329 2.04 12.39 11.82
CA ALA A 329 3.23 12.72 12.61
C ALA A 329 4.42 13.11 11.72
N ASN A 330 4.68 12.36 10.65
CA ASN A 330 5.77 12.68 9.72
C ASN A 330 5.51 13.97 8.94
N MET A 331 4.30 14.14 8.38
CA MET A 331 3.92 15.32 7.62
C MET A 331 4.06 16.59 8.45
N ARG A 332 3.63 16.56 9.72
CA ARG A 332 3.78 17.69 10.65
C ARG A 332 5.24 17.97 10.97
N ALA A 333 6.03 16.93 11.25
CA ALA A 333 7.45 17.09 11.55
C ALA A 333 8.25 17.61 10.35
N VAL A 334 7.95 17.15 9.15
CA VAL A 334 8.56 17.67 7.91
C VAL A 334 8.15 19.13 7.69
N GLY A 335 6.86 19.44 7.79
CA GLY A 335 6.38 20.81 7.62
C GLY A 335 7.00 21.80 8.61
N GLU A 336 7.18 21.37 9.87
CA GLU A 336 7.89 22.14 10.88
C GLU A 336 9.36 22.34 10.51
N ALA A 337 10.08 21.26 10.09
CA ALA A 337 11.49 21.31 9.72
C ALA A 337 11.76 22.21 8.51
N VAL A 338 10.87 22.21 7.51
CA VAL A 338 11.01 23.08 6.32
C VAL A 338 10.19 24.37 6.42
N GLN A 339 9.60 24.63 7.58
CA GLN A 339 8.79 25.84 7.86
C GLN A 339 7.74 26.09 6.77
N LEU A 340 6.92 25.07 6.47
CA LEU A 340 5.84 25.20 5.50
C LEU A 340 4.83 26.23 5.96
N GLY A 341 4.50 27.15 5.05
CA GLY A 341 3.56 28.23 5.30
C GLY A 341 2.54 28.41 4.16
N PRO A 342 1.59 29.35 4.35
CA PRO A 342 0.51 29.61 3.40
C PRO A 342 0.98 30.22 2.07
N ASP A 343 2.17 30.82 2.04
CA ASP A 343 2.77 31.44 0.85
C ASP A 343 3.61 30.44 0.01
N ASP A 344 3.72 29.18 0.45
CA ASP A 344 4.46 28.17 -0.27
C ASP A 344 3.67 27.60 -1.46
N VAL A 345 4.42 27.22 -2.48
CA VAL A 345 3.91 26.52 -3.67
C VAL A 345 4.81 25.34 -3.96
N GLY A 346 4.22 24.13 -3.93
CA GLY A 346 4.90 22.92 -4.30
C GLY A 346 5.02 22.76 -5.81
N VAL A 347 6.17 22.27 -6.28
CA VAL A 347 6.35 21.88 -7.70
C VAL A 347 6.89 20.45 -7.73
N THR A 348 6.15 19.53 -8.37
CA THR A 348 6.53 18.12 -8.36
C THR A 348 6.31 17.43 -9.70
N TRP A 349 7.22 16.51 -10.02
CA TRP A 349 7.10 15.51 -11.07
C TRP A 349 7.23 14.09 -10.53
N LEU A 350 7.37 13.94 -9.20
CA LEU A 350 7.61 12.65 -8.58
C LEU A 350 6.44 11.68 -8.79
N PRO A 351 6.73 10.38 -8.99
CA PRO A 351 5.70 9.38 -9.15
C PRO A 351 4.91 9.18 -7.85
N LEU A 352 3.58 9.19 -7.95
CA LEU A 352 2.66 9.08 -6.81
C LEU A 352 2.54 7.66 -6.21
N TYR A 353 3.15 6.65 -6.84
CA TYR A 353 3.28 5.31 -6.27
C TYR A 353 4.53 5.16 -5.38
N HIS A 354 5.31 6.23 -5.19
CA HIS A 354 6.47 6.32 -4.31
C HIS A 354 6.17 7.24 -3.12
N ASP A 355 6.71 6.93 -1.93
CA ASP A 355 6.50 7.69 -0.69
C ASP A 355 6.83 9.17 -0.84
N MET A 356 7.97 9.52 -1.46
CA MET A 356 8.39 10.91 -1.65
C MET A 356 7.40 11.70 -2.52
N GLY A 357 6.80 11.08 -3.54
CA GLY A 357 5.77 11.72 -4.37
C GLY A 357 4.41 11.77 -3.69
N LEU A 358 3.98 10.65 -3.10
CA LEU A 358 2.65 10.55 -2.49
C LEU A 358 2.58 11.28 -1.15
N ILE A 359 3.47 10.94 -0.23
CA ILE A 359 3.44 11.48 1.14
C ILE A 359 4.10 12.86 1.17
N GLY A 360 5.31 12.99 0.61
CA GLY A 360 6.07 14.24 0.64
C GLY A 360 5.46 15.33 -0.23
N ALA A 361 5.30 15.06 -1.52
CA ALA A 361 4.93 16.10 -2.48
C ALA A 361 3.42 16.33 -2.61
N TRP A 362 2.56 15.43 -2.10
CA TRP A 362 1.12 15.67 -2.12
C TRP A 362 0.49 15.70 -0.73
N LEU A 363 0.51 14.61 0.06
CA LEU A 363 -0.24 14.56 1.34
C LEU A 363 0.28 15.58 2.37
N THR A 364 1.60 15.83 2.41
CA THR A 364 2.17 16.87 3.28
C THR A 364 1.65 18.25 2.87
N LEU A 365 1.69 18.57 1.58
CA LEU A 365 1.21 19.86 1.08
C LEU A 365 -0.31 20.01 1.22
N LEU A 366 -1.08 18.90 1.08
CA LEU A 366 -2.51 18.86 1.39
C LEU A 366 -2.77 19.20 2.86
N HIS A 367 -1.98 18.64 3.81
CA HIS A 367 -2.13 18.91 5.24
C HIS A 367 -1.94 20.41 5.55
N PHE A 368 -0.92 21.04 4.94
CA PHE A 368 -0.62 22.45 5.15
C PHE A 368 -1.43 23.42 4.27
N GLY A 369 -2.34 22.91 3.41
CA GLY A 369 -3.14 23.72 2.51
C GLY A 369 -2.34 24.40 1.40
N THR A 370 -1.17 23.86 1.07
CA THR A 370 -0.25 24.40 0.07
C THR A 370 -0.68 23.98 -1.35
N PRO A 371 -0.77 24.90 -2.32
CA PRO A 371 -1.01 24.55 -3.72
C PRO A 371 0.18 23.82 -4.34
N VAL A 372 -0.11 22.91 -5.29
CA VAL A 372 0.89 22.06 -5.92
C VAL A 372 0.76 22.09 -7.44
N ALA A 373 1.82 22.45 -8.13
CA ALA A 373 1.97 22.25 -9.57
C ALA A 373 2.55 20.84 -9.83
N VAL A 374 1.83 20.03 -10.57
CA VAL A 374 2.12 18.61 -10.77
C VAL A 374 2.31 18.31 -12.25
N MET A 375 3.38 17.63 -12.61
CA MET A 375 3.61 17.06 -13.94
C MET A 375 3.97 15.59 -13.85
N SER A 376 3.89 14.86 -14.95
CA SER A 376 4.24 13.45 -14.96
C SER A 376 5.76 13.23 -14.90
N PRO A 377 6.25 12.09 -14.34
CA PRO A 377 7.67 11.75 -14.40
C PRO A 377 8.23 11.71 -15.82
N ILE A 378 7.42 11.27 -16.79
CA ILE A 378 7.84 11.20 -18.22
C ILE A 378 8.05 12.60 -18.78
N SER A 379 7.17 13.55 -18.46
CA SER A 379 7.27 14.94 -18.88
C SER A 379 8.59 15.58 -18.41
N PHE A 380 8.96 15.36 -17.14
CA PHE A 380 10.26 15.80 -16.61
C PHE A 380 11.44 15.12 -17.30
N LEU A 381 11.41 13.79 -17.44
CA LEU A 381 12.53 13.04 -18.05
C LEU A 381 12.75 13.43 -19.51
N THR A 382 11.68 13.74 -20.23
CA THR A 382 11.71 14.16 -21.62
C THR A 382 12.26 15.57 -21.76
N ARG A 383 11.77 16.49 -20.94
CA ARG A 383 12.06 17.93 -20.99
C ARG A 383 12.28 18.48 -19.58
N PRO A 384 13.48 18.31 -19.01
CA PRO A 384 13.75 18.71 -17.63
C PRO A 384 13.59 20.22 -17.39
N GLU A 385 13.70 21.06 -18.44
CA GLU A 385 13.43 22.49 -18.38
C GLU A 385 12.00 22.81 -17.93
N ARG A 386 11.02 21.95 -18.20
CA ARG A 386 9.63 22.13 -17.74
C ARG A 386 9.51 22.21 -16.23
N TRP A 387 10.34 21.47 -15.51
CA TRP A 387 10.36 21.55 -14.06
C TRP A 387 10.79 22.93 -13.57
N LEU A 388 11.85 23.50 -14.15
CA LEU A 388 12.33 24.85 -13.84
C LEU A 388 11.35 25.92 -14.31
N GLN A 389 10.75 25.74 -15.50
CA GLN A 389 9.70 26.62 -16.01
C GLN A 389 8.45 26.63 -15.11
N ALA A 390 8.08 25.47 -14.51
CA ALA A 390 6.99 25.40 -13.55
C ALA A 390 7.31 26.22 -12.27
N PHE A 391 8.57 26.21 -11.78
CA PHE A 391 9.00 27.11 -10.70
C PHE A 391 8.83 28.56 -11.07
N HIS A 392 9.25 28.96 -12.26
CA HIS A 392 9.08 30.33 -12.74
C HIS A 392 7.60 30.69 -12.85
N LYS A 393 6.82 29.88 -13.57
CA LYS A 393 5.38 30.11 -13.85
C LYS A 393 4.55 30.22 -12.58
N HIS A 394 4.72 29.29 -11.65
CA HIS A 394 3.91 29.18 -10.44
C HIS A 394 4.55 29.84 -9.22
N ARG A 395 5.71 30.49 -9.37
CA ARG A 395 6.50 31.04 -8.23
C ARG A 395 6.76 29.95 -7.18
N GLY A 396 7.12 28.75 -7.63
CA GLY A 396 7.36 27.60 -6.79
C GLY A 396 8.39 27.87 -5.69
N THR A 397 8.16 27.36 -4.50
CA THR A 397 9.02 27.60 -3.33
C THR A 397 9.68 26.32 -2.82
N ILE A 398 9.06 25.18 -3.04
CA ILE A 398 9.52 23.89 -2.52
C ILE A 398 9.36 22.77 -3.53
N ALA A 399 10.37 21.89 -3.62
CA ALA A 399 10.27 20.61 -4.29
C ALA A 399 11.19 19.58 -3.65
N ALA A 400 10.83 18.30 -3.84
CA ALA A 400 11.70 17.18 -3.56
C ALA A 400 12.07 16.48 -4.86
N ALA A 401 13.32 16.04 -4.99
CA ALA A 401 13.78 15.26 -6.13
C ALA A 401 15.00 14.40 -5.74
N PRO A 402 15.25 13.27 -6.43
CA PRO A 402 16.48 12.53 -6.26
C PRO A 402 17.65 13.24 -6.96
N ASN A 403 18.87 12.91 -6.56
CA ASN A 403 20.10 13.55 -7.05
C ASN A 403 20.26 13.53 -8.58
N PHE A 404 19.83 12.43 -9.22
CA PHE A 404 19.91 12.33 -10.69
C PHE A 404 19.10 13.43 -11.41
N ALA A 405 18.05 13.94 -10.79
CA ALA A 405 17.22 14.97 -11.39
C ALA A 405 17.95 16.31 -11.52
N TYR A 406 18.66 16.68 -10.47
CA TYR A 406 19.53 17.85 -10.48
C TYR A 406 20.64 17.71 -11.52
N GLU A 407 21.28 16.54 -11.57
CA GLU A 407 22.29 16.23 -12.57
C GLU A 407 21.72 16.27 -14.00
N LEU A 408 20.50 15.76 -14.20
CA LEU A 408 19.82 15.78 -15.50
C LEU A 408 19.58 17.22 -15.98
N CYS A 409 19.13 18.11 -15.09
CA CYS A 409 18.96 19.52 -15.41
C CYS A 409 20.27 20.20 -15.83
N VAL A 410 21.35 19.93 -15.08
CA VAL A 410 22.68 20.48 -15.41
C VAL A 410 23.15 20.03 -16.78
N ARG A 411 22.92 18.78 -17.16
CA ARG A 411 23.46 18.18 -18.36
C ARG A 411 22.65 18.41 -19.64
N LYS A 412 21.32 18.45 -19.51
CA LYS A 412 20.42 18.42 -20.68
C LYS A 412 19.80 19.77 -21.04
N ILE A 413 19.60 20.66 -20.10
CA ILE A 413 18.91 21.93 -20.37
C ILE A 413 19.85 22.85 -21.15
N ALA A 414 19.44 23.30 -22.33
CA ALA A 414 20.17 24.31 -23.10
C ALA A 414 19.74 25.72 -22.66
N ASP A 415 20.67 26.69 -22.71
CA ASP A 415 20.41 28.05 -22.24
C ASP A 415 19.30 28.75 -23.05
N LYS A 416 19.10 28.38 -24.28
CA LYS A 416 18.02 28.89 -25.12
C LYS A 416 16.61 28.52 -24.59
N ASP A 417 16.49 27.37 -23.87
CA ASP A 417 15.23 26.82 -23.40
C ASP A 417 14.80 27.42 -22.03
N ILE A 418 15.71 28.22 -21.43
CA ILE A 418 15.49 28.82 -20.11
C ILE A 418 15.73 30.35 -20.11
N GLN A 419 15.61 31.01 -21.25
CA GLN A 419 15.72 32.48 -21.32
C GLN A 419 14.63 33.14 -20.50
N GLY A 420 15.00 34.08 -19.64
CA GLY A 420 14.07 34.79 -18.76
C GLY A 420 13.57 33.98 -17.52
N LEU A 421 14.14 32.78 -17.29
CA LEU A 421 13.83 31.97 -16.12
C LEU A 421 14.15 32.76 -14.83
N ASP A 422 13.27 32.66 -13.81
CA ASP A 422 13.47 33.20 -12.45
C ASP A 422 13.18 32.09 -11.44
N LEU A 423 14.21 31.66 -10.72
CA LEU A 423 14.17 30.65 -9.66
C LEU A 423 14.33 31.25 -8.25
N SER A 424 14.29 32.59 -8.12
CA SER A 424 14.53 33.29 -6.84
C SER A 424 13.53 32.91 -5.74
N SER A 425 12.34 32.43 -6.10
CA SER A 425 11.33 31.96 -5.18
C SER A 425 11.63 30.59 -4.55
N TRP A 426 12.50 29.77 -5.18
CA TRP A 426 12.81 28.42 -4.72
C TRP A 426 13.66 28.47 -3.45
N ARG A 427 13.04 28.21 -2.29
CA ARG A 427 13.66 28.29 -0.96
C ARG A 427 14.07 26.95 -0.39
N ALA A 428 13.43 25.85 -0.83
CA ALA A 428 13.67 24.52 -0.29
C ALA A 428 13.73 23.48 -1.44
N ALA A 429 14.94 23.07 -1.81
CA ALA A 429 15.23 22.07 -2.82
C ALA A 429 15.69 20.77 -2.14
N LEU A 430 14.72 19.91 -1.73
CA LEU A 430 15.01 18.67 -1.02
C LEU A 430 15.60 17.65 -1.99
N ASN A 431 16.81 17.15 -1.66
CA ASN A 431 17.53 16.15 -2.44
C ASN A 431 17.70 14.88 -1.61
N GLY A 432 17.07 13.76 -2.01
CA GLY A 432 17.10 12.52 -1.25
C GLY A 432 16.67 11.29 -2.03
N ALA A 433 16.35 10.23 -1.30
CA ALA A 433 16.00 8.93 -1.83
C ALA A 433 17.13 8.14 -2.54
N GLU A 434 18.30 8.73 -2.74
CA GLU A 434 19.52 8.10 -3.22
C GLU A 434 20.75 8.86 -2.67
N PRO A 435 21.98 8.33 -2.75
CA PRO A 435 23.17 9.04 -2.32
C PRO A 435 23.29 10.40 -3.01
N VAL A 436 23.51 11.44 -2.21
CA VAL A 436 23.63 12.81 -2.70
C VAL A 436 25.08 13.09 -3.04
N ASN A 437 25.36 13.45 -4.29
CA ASN A 437 26.70 13.73 -4.77
C ASN A 437 27.04 15.24 -4.57
N PRO A 438 28.12 15.57 -3.86
CA PRO A 438 28.49 16.96 -3.58
C PRO A 438 28.82 17.76 -4.83
N GLU A 439 29.39 17.13 -5.87
CA GLU A 439 29.68 17.80 -7.13
C GLU A 439 28.41 18.18 -7.90
N THR A 440 27.39 17.32 -7.85
CA THR A 440 26.09 17.62 -8.48
C THR A 440 25.43 18.82 -7.81
N LEU A 441 25.46 18.90 -6.48
CA LEU A 441 24.94 20.05 -5.74
C LEU A 441 25.63 21.36 -6.16
N GLU A 442 26.95 21.33 -6.22
CA GLU A 442 27.73 22.53 -6.57
C GLU A 442 27.50 22.95 -8.02
N ARG A 443 27.54 22.00 -8.98
CA ARG A 443 27.28 22.29 -10.40
C ARG A 443 25.89 22.85 -10.65
N PHE A 444 24.89 22.32 -9.95
CA PHE A 444 23.51 22.82 -10.07
C PHE A 444 23.42 24.26 -9.54
N ALA A 445 23.97 24.52 -8.36
CA ALA A 445 23.97 25.86 -7.78
C ALA A 445 24.67 26.88 -8.67
N GLN A 446 25.87 26.56 -9.17
CA GLN A 446 26.64 27.44 -10.06
C GLN A 446 25.92 27.72 -11.39
N ARG A 447 25.36 26.66 -12.03
CA ARG A 447 24.67 26.80 -13.31
C ARG A 447 23.45 27.71 -13.21
N PHE A 448 22.66 27.54 -12.17
CA PHE A 448 21.36 28.23 -12.03
C PHE A 448 21.43 29.49 -11.15
N ALA A 449 22.59 29.86 -10.64
CA ALA A 449 22.79 31.10 -9.89
C ALA A 449 22.38 32.35 -10.69
N ALA A 450 22.71 32.40 -12.00
CA ALA A 450 22.33 33.49 -12.91
C ALA A 450 20.81 33.65 -13.07
N TYR A 451 20.05 32.59 -12.75
CA TYR A 451 18.59 32.57 -12.77
C TYR A 451 17.96 32.73 -11.38
N GLY A 452 18.75 33.18 -10.38
CA GLY A 452 18.26 33.45 -9.03
C GLY A 452 18.23 32.26 -8.07
N PHE A 453 18.67 31.05 -8.49
CA PHE A 453 18.75 29.90 -7.60
C PHE A 453 19.86 30.09 -6.56
N ARG A 454 19.55 29.89 -5.29
CA ARG A 454 20.48 30.07 -4.17
C ARG A 454 21.01 28.72 -3.68
N ARG A 455 22.31 28.61 -3.46
CA ARG A 455 22.96 27.40 -2.93
C ARG A 455 22.36 26.97 -1.60
N GLU A 456 21.98 27.95 -0.77
CA GLU A 456 21.38 27.75 0.56
C GLU A 456 19.98 27.11 0.51
N ALA A 457 19.33 27.12 -0.65
CA ALA A 457 18.06 26.43 -0.87
C ALA A 457 18.19 24.90 -0.94
N GLN A 458 19.39 24.38 -1.18
CA GLN A 458 19.62 22.94 -1.30
C GLN A 458 19.60 22.26 0.06
N LEU A 459 18.75 21.24 0.20
CA LEU A 459 18.52 20.47 1.44
C LEU A 459 18.71 18.97 1.16
N PRO A 460 19.91 18.44 1.33
CA PRO A 460 20.10 16.98 1.29
C PRO A 460 19.37 16.32 2.45
N VAL A 461 18.44 15.41 2.17
CA VAL A 461 17.56 14.78 3.16
C VAL A 461 17.69 13.27 3.14
N TYR A 462 17.40 12.63 4.28
CA TYR A 462 17.34 11.18 4.37
C TYR A 462 15.99 10.72 4.91
N GLY A 463 15.49 9.62 4.34
CA GLY A 463 14.26 9.00 4.76
C GLY A 463 13.96 7.70 4.04
N LEU A 464 12.96 6.99 4.53
CA LEU A 464 12.51 5.69 4.02
C LEU A 464 11.03 5.49 4.37
N ALA A 465 10.38 4.62 3.64
CA ALA A 465 8.95 4.34 3.83
C ALA A 465 8.63 3.81 5.25
N GLU A 466 9.56 3.11 5.88
CA GLU A 466 9.45 2.58 7.23
C GLU A 466 9.38 3.69 8.31
N ALA A 467 9.83 4.90 7.98
CA ALA A 467 9.63 6.13 8.78
C ALA A 467 8.43 6.96 8.29
N SER A 468 7.55 6.42 7.47
CA SER A 468 6.56 7.10 6.64
C SER A 468 7.18 7.87 5.48
N LEU A 469 8.17 8.74 5.72
CA LEU A 469 8.91 9.47 4.70
C LEU A 469 10.29 9.91 5.21
N ALA A 470 10.37 11.04 5.92
CA ALA A 470 11.63 11.64 6.33
C ALA A 470 12.07 11.18 7.73
N VAL A 471 13.40 11.10 7.92
CA VAL A 471 14.06 10.85 9.20
C VAL A 471 14.91 12.06 9.59
N THR A 472 15.68 12.61 8.63
CA THR A 472 16.51 13.77 8.87
C THR A 472 16.34 14.84 7.78
N VAL A 473 16.43 16.10 8.19
CA VAL A 473 16.35 17.29 7.34
C VAL A 473 17.39 18.33 7.84
N PRO A 474 18.18 18.96 6.95
CA PRO A 474 19.07 20.06 7.34
C PRO A 474 18.31 21.32 7.74
N PRO A 475 18.90 22.18 8.57
CA PRO A 475 18.37 23.52 8.82
C PRO A 475 18.22 24.32 7.53
N LEU A 476 17.09 25.03 7.39
CA LEU A 476 16.84 25.90 6.25
C LEU A 476 17.86 27.04 6.13
N GLY A 477 18.17 27.44 4.90
CA GLY A 477 18.99 28.62 4.60
C GLY A 477 20.48 28.44 4.88
N ARG A 478 20.93 27.25 5.37
CA ARG A 478 22.34 26.98 5.62
C ARG A 478 23.08 26.47 4.37
N GLY A 479 22.38 25.77 3.51
CA GLY A 479 22.95 25.01 2.42
C GLY A 479 23.59 23.68 2.84
N PRO A 480 24.08 22.88 1.86
CA PRO A 480 24.65 21.57 2.12
C PRO A 480 26.00 21.66 2.82
N LEU A 481 26.22 20.77 3.81
CA LEU A 481 27.53 20.51 4.42
C LEU A 481 28.14 19.26 3.81
N VAL A 482 29.43 19.35 3.52
CA VAL A 482 30.23 18.22 3.01
C VAL A 482 31.38 17.96 3.98
N ASP A 483 31.41 16.74 4.52
CA ASP A 483 32.52 16.26 5.37
C ASP A 483 33.48 15.44 4.51
N ARG A 484 34.75 15.87 4.51
CA ARG A 484 35.85 15.18 3.83
C ARG A 484 36.65 14.41 4.86
N VAL A 485 36.63 13.07 4.73
CA VAL A 485 37.28 12.16 5.72
C VAL A 485 38.44 11.42 5.09
N ASP A 486 39.39 11.07 5.98
CA ASP A 486 40.56 10.24 5.63
C ASP A 486 40.05 8.87 5.13
N ARG A 487 40.47 8.52 3.94
CA ARG A 487 40.00 7.30 3.26
C ARG A 487 40.46 6.04 3.98
N GLU A 488 41.70 5.98 4.39
CA GLU A 488 42.30 4.77 4.96
C GLU A 488 41.68 4.44 6.32
N LEU A 489 41.58 5.42 7.18
CA LEU A 489 40.95 5.27 8.51
C LEU A 489 39.47 4.97 8.41
N PHE A 490 38.78 5.56 7.43
CA PHE A 490 37.36 5.32 7.26
C PHE A 490 37.04 3.91 6.70
N THR A 491 37.79 3.46 5.70
CA THR A 491 37.54 2.15 5.06
C THR A 491 38.03 0.98 5.91
N SER A 492 39.08 1.16 6.72
CA SER A 492 39.66 0.08 7.56
C SER A 492 39.06 0.02 8.97
N GLU A 493 38.80 1.18 9.61
CA GLU A 493 38.38 1.26 10.99
C GLU A 493 36.97 1.82 11.18
N GLY A 494 36.32 2.30 10.13
CA GLY A 494 35.00 2.99 10.20
C GLY A 494 35.08 4.35 10.93
N ARG A 495 36.25 4.98 10.96
CA ARG A 495 36.46 6.27 11.65
C ARG A 495 36.47 7.43 10.68
N ALA A 496 35.49 8.31 10.77
CA ALA A 496 35.34 9.50 9.94
C ALA A 496 36.25 10.65 10.40
N VAL A 497 37.56 10.42 10.36
CA VAL A 497 38.57 11.43 10.72
C VAL A 497 38.63 12.49 9.63
N PRO A 498 38.55 13.79 9.91
CA PRO A 498 38.66 14.83 8.90
C PRO A 498 39.96 14.70 8.09
N ALA A 499 39.85 14.74 6.78
CA ALA A 499 40.99 14.67 5.89
C ALA A 499 41.84 15.96 5.94
N SER A 500 43.12 15.82 5.67
CA SER A 500 44.00 16.97 5.53
C SER A 500 43.58 17.89 4.39
N PRO A 501 43.79 19.21 4.52
CA PRO A 501 43.50 20.14 3.41
C PRO A 501 44.26 19.74 2.15
N GLY A 502 43.55 19.61 1.00
CA GLY A 502 44.17 19.25 -0.26
C GLY A 502 44.36 17.74 -0.50
N ASP A 503 43.98 16.88 0.43
CA ASP A 503 44.04 15.44 0.21
C ASP A 503 43.08 15.02 -0.91
N SER A 504 43.64 14.59 -2.06
CA SER A 504 42.89 14.13 -3.24
C SER A 504 42.30 12.72 -3.06
N ALA A 505 42.79 11.96 -2.05
CA ALA A 505 42.29 10.61 -1.77
C ALA A 505 41.09 10.61 -0.81
N ALA A 506 40.75 11.75 -0.17
CA ALA A 506 39.71 11.86 0.80
C ALA A 506 38.31 11.41 0.23
N ILE A 507 37.50 10.77 1.07
CA ILE A 507 36.09 10.48 0.75
C ILE A 507 35.23 11.66 1.20
N SER A 508 34.24 12.03 0.42
CA SER A 508 33.32 13.11 0.74
C SER A 508 31.92 12.56 1.01
N PHE A 509 31.35 12.90 2.16
CA PHE A 509 29.98 12.59 2.53
C PHE A 509 29.17 13.88 2.69
N VAL A 510 27.93 13.87 2.21
CA VAL A 510 27.02 15.01 2.36
C VAL A 510 26.14 14.78 3.57
N SER A 511 26.05 15.79 4.45
CA SER A 511 25.17 15.73 5.60
C SER A 511 23.71 15.66 5.15
N SER A 512 22.97 14.73 5.73
CA SER A 512 21.51 14.63 5.57
C SER A 512 20.74 15.43 6.63
N GLY A 513 21.43 16.23 7.44
CA GLY A 513 20.83 17.07 8.47
C GLY A 513 20.68 16.40 9.82
N LYS A 514 19.70 16.90 10.57
CA LYS A 514 19.36 16.45 11.93
C LYS A 514 18.03 15.69 11.94
N PRO A 515 17.77 14.87 12.99
CA PRO A 515 16.47 14.24 13.14
C PRO A 515 15.34 15.26 13.09
N ILE A 516 14.25 14.90 12.39
CA ILE A 516 13.05 15.76 12.34
C ILE A 516 12.40 15.87 13.74
N PRO A 517 11.62 16.90 14.04
CA PRO A 517 11.01 17.10 15.35
C PRO A 517 10.31 15.85 15.90
N ARG A 518 10.50 15.56 17.18
CA ARG A 518 9.94 14.40 17.91
C ARG A 518 10.39 13.04 17.40
N HIS A 519 11.52 12.99 16.68
CA HIS A 519 12.17 11.76 16.24
C HIS A 519 13.61 11.73 16.76
N GLU A 520 14.12 10.53 16.91
CA GLU A 520 15.48 10.28 17.37
C GLU A 520 16.20 9.36 16.38
N VAL A 521 17.50 9.58 16.25
CA VAL A 521 18.43 8.74 15.48
C VAL A 521 19.58 8.35 16.36
N ARG A 522 19.97 7.06 16.32
CA ARG A 522 21.17 6.53 16.92
C ARG A 522 22.00 5.82 15.87
N ILE A 523 23.31 5.93 16.05
CA ILE A 523 24.27 5.12 15.31
C ILE A 523 24.79 4.08 16.28
N VAL A 524 24.60 2.78 15.94
CA VAL A 524 24.87 1.68 16.87
C VAL A 524 25.82 0.65 16.27
N ASP A 525 26.49 -0.11 17.14
CA ASP A 525 27.30 -1.28 16.77
C ASP A 525 26.41 -2.51 16.46
N GLU A 526 27.02 -3.66 16.19
CA GLU A 526 26.34 -4.94 15.97
C GLU A 526 25.56 -5.44 17.20
N GLN A 527 25.93 -4.99 18.38
CA GLN A 527 25.29 -5.33 19.65
C GLN A 527 24.17 -4.36 20.01
N GLY A 528 23.96 -3.29 19.23
CA GLY A 528 22.95 -2.27 19.48
C GLY A 528 23.35 -1.16 20.43
N ASN A 529 24.64 -1.10 20.83
CA ASN A 529 25.17 -0.02 21.65
C ASN A 529 25.48 1.22 20.79
N GLU A 530 25.22 2.41 21.31
CA GLU A 530 25.52 3.65 20.61
C GLU A 530 27.04 3.85 20.47
N VAL A 531 27.50 4.13 19.25
CA VAL A 531 28.91 4.37 18.95
C VAL A 531 29.25 5.85 19.13
N PRO A 532 30.54 6.18 19.39
CA PRO A 532 30.98 7.57 19.50
C PRO A 532 30.73 8.37 18.20
N ASP A 533 30.68 9.69 18.32
CA ASP A 533 30.68 10.58 17.17
C ASP A 533 31.90 10.29 16.27
N ARG A 534 31.67 10.38 14.95
CA ARG A 534 32.58 10.06 13.86
C ARG A 534 32.98 8.56 13.77
N ALA A 535 32.26 7.68 14.46
CA ALA A 535 32.38 6.24 14.24
C ALA A 535 31.18 5.79 13.37
N GLU A 536 31.46 4.98 12.32
CA GLU A 536 30.45 4.41 11.46
C GLU A 536 29.73 3.23 12.12
N GLY A 537 28.42 3.21 12.08
CA GLY A 537 27.58 2.13 12.60
C GLY A 537 26.29 1.96 11.84
N PHE A 538 25.35 1.19 12.42
CA PHE A 538 24.01 0.98 11.88
C PHE A 538 23.13 2.15 12.29
N LEU A 539 22.40 2.70 11.33
CA LEU A 539 21.45 3.77 11.59
C LEU A 539 20.14 3.20 12.10
N TRP A 540 19.81 3.48 13.35
CA TRP A 540 18.51 3.21 13.94
C TRP A 540 17.76 4.51 14.20
N PHE A 541 16.43 4.45 14.06
CA PHE A 541 15.56 5.60 14.33
C PHE A 541 14.35 5.18 15.14
N ARG A 542 13.74 6.12 15.86
CA ARG A 542 12.45 5.96 16.52
C ARG A 542 11.64 7.25 16.47
N GLY A 543 10.33 7.14 16.61
CA GLY A 543 9.43 8.28 16.68
C GLY A 543 8.01 7.93 16.27
N PRO A 544 7.07 8.87 16.36
CA PRO A 544 5.65 8.63 16.13
C PRO A 544 5.31 8.26 14.68
N SER A 545 6.21 8.52 13.73
CA SER A 545 6.01 8.16 12.32
C SER A 545 6.58 6.81 11.93
N ALA A 546 7.27 6.11 12.85
CA ALA A 546 7.83 4.80 12.58
C ALA A 546 6.73 3.75 12.38
N THR A 547 6.90 2.89 11.37
CA THR A 547 5.98 1.80 11.09
C THR A 547 5.95 0.76 12.21
N SER A 548 4.83 0.07 12.37
CA SER A 548 4.73 -1.13 13.21
C SER A 548 5.27 -2.40 12.52
N GLY A 549 5.68 -2.33 11.26
CA GLY A 549 6.27 -3.42 10.51
C GLY A 549 5.72 -3.59 9.10
N TYR A 550 5.95 -4.78 8.54
CA TYR A 550 5.51 -5.13 7.19
C TYR A 550 4.24 -5.97 7.21
N TYR A 551 3.29 -5.59 6.38
CA TYR A 551 2.00 -6.25 6.29
C TYR A 551 2.13 -7.73 5.96
N ARG A 552 1.65 -8.60 6.89
CA ARG A 552 1.70 -10.07 6.78
C ARG A 552 3.10 -10.62 6.47
N ASN A 553 4.13 -10.01 7.04
CA ASN A 553 5.52 -10.46 6.91
C ASN A 553 6.24 -10.32 8.26
N GLU A 554 5.93 -11.24 9.18
CA GLU A 554 6.49 -11.24 10.54
C GLU A 554 8.01 -11.41 10.56
N ALA A 555 8.54 -12.24 9.66
CA ALA A 555 9.99 -12.50 9.60
C ALA A 555 10.77 -11.22 9.25
N ALA A 556 10.30 -10.47 8.25
CA ALA A 556 10.90 -9.19 7.90
C ALA A 556 10.67 -8.12 8.97
N THR A 557 9.52 -8.15 9.66
CA THR A 557 9.21 -7.24 10.76
C THR A 557 10.16 -7.44 11.95
N LYS A 558 10.46 -8.68 12.31
CA LYS A 558 11.42 -8.98 13.39
C LYS A 558 12.85 -8.50 13.10
N LEU A 559 13.24 -8.49 11.83
CA LEU A 559 14.54 -7.95 11.40
C LEU A 559 14.55 -6.41 11.40
N LEU A 560 13.40 -5.79 11.17
CA LEU A 560 13.23 -4.35 11.16
C LEU A 560 13.17 -3.77 12.58
N ILE A 561 12.45 -4.44 13.49
CA ILE A 561 12.22 -4.00 14.87
C ILE A 561 12.80 -5.07 15.80
N PRO A 562 14.05 -4.89 16.31
CA PRO A 562 14.66 -5.82 17.22
C PRO A 562 13.85 -5.97 18.52
N SER A 563 13.70 -7.20 19.01
CA SER A 563 12.78 -7.54 20.12
C SER A 563 13.17 -6.96 21.47
N ASP A 564 14.43 -6.66 21.66
CA ASP A 564 15.01 -6.05 22.86
C ASP A 564 14.80 -4.53 22.95
N THR A 565 14.30 -3.92 21.85
CA THR A 565 14.03 -2.47 21.78
C THR A 565 12.59 -2.09 22.10
N GLN A 566 11.73 -3.08 22.39
CA GLN A 566 10.36 -2.82 22.83
C GLN A 566 10.39 -2.40 24.30
N THR A 567 10.22 -1.11 24.56
CA THR A 567 10.22 -0.57 25.93
C THR A 567 8.86 -0.79 26.61
N GLN A 568 8.91 -1.05 27.94
CA GLN A 568 7.71 -1.23 28.77
C GLN A 568 6.99 0.11 29.09
N ASP A 569 7.63 1.25 28.83
CA ASP A 569 7.18 2.58 29.30
C ASP A 569 6.50 3.48 28.25
N GLY A 570 5.94 2.91 27.19
CA GLY A 570 5.19 3.69 26.18
C GLY A 570 6.06 4.48 25.19
N GLU A 571 7.37 4.31 25.20
CA GLU A 571 8.28 4.85 24.18
C GLU A 571 8.16 4.07 22.86
N TYR A 572 8.45 4.75 21.74
CA TYR A 572 8.48 4.12 20.41
C TYR A 572 9.65 3.14 20.29
N ALA A 573 9.39 1.98 19.69
CA ALA A 573 10.43 0.99 19.40
C ALA A 573 11.50 1.54 18.44
N TRP A 574 12.75 1.12 18.59
CA TRP A 574 13.79 1.40 17.63
C TRP A 574 13.61 0.58 16.37
N VAL A 575 13.80 1.23 15.24
CA VAL A 575 13.69 0.65 13.90
C VAL A 575 15.07 0.67 13.25
N ASN A 576 15.54 -0.48 12.80
CA ASN A 576 16.78 -0.62 12.03
C ASN A 576 16.51 -0.26 10.56
N SER A 577 17.09 0.84 10.09
CA SER A 577 16.92 1.29 8.70
C SER A 577 17.53 0.36 7.65
N GLY A 578 18.53 -0.45 8.05
CA GLY A 578 19.37 -1.24 7.15
C GLY A 578 20.44 -0.43 6.43
N ASP A 579 20.63 0.83 6.82
CA ASP A 579 21.66 1.73 6.30
C ASP A 579 22.78 1.93 7.36
N ARG A 580 23.96 2.29 6.87
CA ARG A 580 25.08 2.72 7.72
C ARG A 580 25.25 4.22 7.67
N ALA A 581 25.71 4.78 8.77
CA ALA A 581 25.95 6.21 8.90
C ALA A 581 26.96 6.49 10.02
N TYR A 582 27.43 7.73 10.09
CA TYR A 582 28.07 8.27 11.27
C TYR A 582 27.46 9.60 11.66
N ARG A 583 27.67 10.02 12.90
CA ARG A 583 27.24 11.33 13.41
C ARG A 583 28.46 12.22 13.60
N ALA A 584 28.41 13.45 13.15
CA ALA A 584 29.39 14.48 13.44
C ALA A 584 28.70 15.82 13.65
N ASP A 585 29.04 16.52 14.74
CA ASP A 585 28.48 17.82 15.11
C ASP A 585 26.94 17.85 15.19
N GLY A 586 26.33 16.69 15.55
CA GLY A 586 24.90 16.48 15.62
C GLY A 586 24.20 16.30 14.26
N GLU A 587 24.96 16.24 13.16
CA GLU A 587 24.51 15.97 11.80
C GLU A 587 24.71 14.51 11.44
N ILE A 588 23.84 13.96 10.62
CA ILE A 588 23.86 12.57 10.18
C ILE A 588 24.44 12.48 8.75
N TYR A 589 25.41 11.62 8.57
CA TYR A 589 26.06 11.33 7.29
C TYR A 589 25.82 9.86 6.92
N VAL A 590 24.97 9.63 5.95
CA VAL A 590 24.65 8.27 5.48
C VAL A 590 25.74 7.81 4.52
N THR A 591 26.35 6.66 4.81
CA THR A 591 27.50 6.13 4.06
C THR A 591 27.11 5.07 3.04
N GLY A 592 26.06 4.29 3.30
CA GLY A 592 25.57 3.28 2.38
C GLY A 592 24.61 2.29 3.01
N ARG A 593 24.19 1.28 2.23
CA ARG A 593 23.37 0.18 2.73
C ARG A 593 24.23 -0.95 3.24
N VAL A 594 23.87 -1.50 4.38
CA VAL A 594 24.57 -2.66 4.99
C VAL A 594 24.75 -3.81 4.00
N LYS A 595 23.72 -4.13 3.23
CA LYS A 595 23.73 -5.24 2.26
C LYS A 595 24.50 -4.96 0.97
N ASP A 596 24.77 -3.71 0.69
CA ASP A 596 25.41 -3.28 -0.55
C ASP A 596 26.93 -3.08 -0.37
N ILE A 597 27.40 -2.83 0.86
CA ILE A 597 28.83 -2.64 1.18
C ILE A 597 29.60 -3.93 0.88
N ILE A 598 30.71 -3.79 0.20
CA ILE A 598 31.58 -4.89 -0.24
C ILE A 598 32.77 -4.96 0.71
N ILE A 599 33.01 -6.13 1.31
CA ILE A 599 34.12 -6.34 2.24
C ILE A 599 35.25 -7.05 1.51
N LYS A 600 36.28 -6.31 1.13
CA LYS A 600 37.45 -6.87 0.43
C LYS A 600 38.76 -6.57 1.15
N GLY A 601 39.47 -7.63 1.54
CA GLY A 601 40.74 -7.51 2.25
C GLY A 601 40.65 -6.74 3.57
N GLY A 602 39.53 -6.89 4.30
CA GLY A 602 39.28 -6.20 5.56
C GLY A 602 38.89 -4.71 5.43
N ARG A 603 38.63 -4.24 4.21
CA ARG A 603 38.23 -2.86 3.93
C ARG A 603 36.77 -2.82 3.45
N ASN A 604 36.01 -1.83 3.90
CA ASN A 604 34.69 -1.51 3.40
C ASN A 604 34.81 -0.75 2.09
N ILE A 605 34.26 -1.31 1.00
CA ILE A 605 34.18 -0.66 -0.32
C ILE A 605 32.72 -0.28 -0.56
N TYR A 606 32.49 0.98 -0.89
CA TYR A 606 31.17 1.52 -1.13
C TYR A 606 30.82 1.42 -2.64
N PRO A 607 29.81 0.67 -3.05
CA PRO A 607 29.49 0.42 -4.45
C PRO A 607 29.31 1.69 -5.30
N HIS A 608 28.73 2.75 -4.73
CA HIS A 608 28.51 3.99 -5.47
C HIS A 608 29.84 4.65 -5.90
N GLU A 609 30.86 4.55 -5.08
CA GLU A 609 32.19 5.08 -5.37
C GLU A 609 32.85 4.31 -6.52
N VAL A 610 32.76 2.97 -6.50
CA VAL A 610 33.22 2.11 -7.62
C VAL A 610 32.49 2.45 -8.90
N GLU A 611 31.18 2.64 -8.83
CA GLU A 611 30.32 2.95 -9.97
C GLU A 611 30.65 4.32 -10.57
N GLU A 612 30.93 5.33 -9.73
CA GLU A 612 31.38 6.66 -10.17
C GLU A 612 32.74 6.63 -10.87
N LEU A 613 33.70 5.90 -10.32
CA LEU A 613 35.02 5.74 -10.93
C LEU A 613 34.92 5.01 -12.27
N ALA A 614 34.18 3.91 -12.33
CA ALA A 614 33.94 3.15 -13.56
C ALA A 614 33.19 3.96 -14.62
N ALA A 615 32.32 4.90 -14.23
CA ALA A 615 31.58 5.76 -15.15
C ALA A 615 32.45 6.76 -15.90
N ARG A 616 33.70 6.97 -15.49
CA ARG A 616 34.67 7.84 -16.18
C ARG A 616 35.31 7.15 -17.39
N ALA A 617 35.25 5.81 -17.48
CA ALA A 617 35.76 5.08 -18.63
C ALA A 617 34.96 5.36 -19.91
N GLU A 618 35.65 5.64 -20.99
CA GLU A 618 35.07 5.86 -22.30
C GLU A 618 34.44 4.56 -22.82
N GLY A 619 33.25 4.64 -23.45
CA GLY A 619 32.50 3.48 -23.94
C GLY A 619 31.56 2.85 -22.91
N ILE A 620 31.56 3.30 -21.66
CA ILE A 620 30.62 2.89 -20.63
C ILE A 620 29.36 3.77 -20.65
N ARG A 621 28.20 3.12 -20.50
CA ARG A 621 26.93 3.80 -20.40
C ARG A 621 26.72 4.34 -18.97
N LYS A 622 26.82 5.66 -18.82
CA LYS A 622 26.70 6.35 -17.52
C LYS A 622 25.36 6.03 -16.83
N GLY A 623 25.40 5.76 -15.53
CA GLY A 623 24.22 5.38 -14.74
C GLY A 623 23.70 3.96 -15.02
N CYS A 624 24.47 3.13 -15.73
CA CYS A 624 24.19 1.72 -16.00
C CYS A 624 25.41 0.85 -15.61
N ILE A 625 25.90 1.05 -14.39
CA ILE A 625 27.02 0.34 -13.79
C ILE A 625 26.57 -0.14 -12.44
N VAL A 626 26.89 -1.37 -12.11
CA VAL A 626 26.59 -1.97 -10.80
C VAL A 626 27.84 -2.65 -10.26
N ALA A 627 28.24 -2.29 -9.06
CA ALA A 627 29.28 -2.95 -8.31
C ALA A 627 28.68 -3.77 -7.15
N PHE A 628 29.17 -4.99 -6.95
CA PHE A 628 28.76 -5.86 -5.83
C PHE A 628 29.86 -6.83 -5.42
N GLY A 629 29.77 -7.31 -4.17
CA GLY A 629 30.63 -8.34 -3.61
C GLY A 629 30.13 -9.75 -3.89
N LEU A 630 31.03 -10.67 -4.22
CA LEU A 630 30.79 -12.09 -4.24
C LEU A 630 31.66 -12.77 -3.19
N THR A 631 31.05 -13.53 -2.29
CA THR A 631 31.78 -14.28 -1.26
C THR A 631 32.78 -15.25 -1.92
N ASP A 632 34.06 -15.14 -1.53
CA ASP A 632 35.10 -16.12 -1.89
C ASP A 632 35.37 -17.00 -0.67
N GLU A 633 34.77 -18.21 -0.69
CA GLU A 633 34.91 -19.16 0.41
C GLU A 633 36.36 -19.58 0.67
N ASN A 634 37.26 -19.48 -0.33
CA ASN A 634 38.66 -19.85 -0.20
C ASN A 634 39.53 -18.71 0.39
N ALA A 635 39.15 -17.46 0.17
CA ALA A 635 39.91 -16.30 0.59
C ALA A 635 39.37 -15.63 1.88
N GLY A 636 38.18 -16.01 2.35
CA GLY A 636 37.56 -15.43 3.53
C GLY A 636 37.19 -13.92 3.37
N THR A 637 37.07 -13.47 2.12
CA THR A 637 36.76 -12.09 1.76
C THR A 637 35.83 -12.07 0.55
N GLU A 638 35.35 -10.89 0.13
CA GLU A 638 34.54 -10.77 -1.08
C GLU A 638 35.39 -10.39 -2.30
N LYS A 639 34.99 -10.91 -3.47
CA LYS A 639 35.47 -10.47 -4.78
C LYS A 639 34.68 -9.26 -5.23
N LEU A 640 35.34 -8.20 -5.61
CA LEU A 640 34.72 -7.01 -6.20
C LEU A 640 34.39 -7.28 -7.70
N VAL A 641 33.11 -7.31 -8.03
CA VAL A 641 32.63 -7.46 -9.39
C VAL A 641 32.01 -6.15 -9.86
N VAL A 642 32.41 -5.68 -11.05
CA VAL A 642 31.81 -4.52 -11.71
C VAL A 642 31.11 -4.99 -12.96
N VAL A 643 29.81 -4.75 -13.05
CA VAL A 643 28.99 -5.02 -14.25
C VAL A 643 28.60 -3.69 -14.87
N ALA A 644 28.93 -3.49 -16.13
CA ALA A 644 28.65 -2.23 -16.83
C ALA A 644 28.04 -2.46 -18.21
N GLU A 645 27.06 -1.63 -18.56
CA GLU A 645 26.49 -1.63 -19.91
C GLU A 645 27.39 -0.90 -20.87
N THR A 646 27.66 -1.51 -22.04
CA THR A 646 28.36 -0.89 -23.16
C THR A 646 27.64 -1.14 -24.48
N ARG A 647 27.74 -0.19 -25.41
CA ARG A 647 27.25 -0.30 -26.79
C ARG A 647 28.30 -0.84 -27.74
N GLU A 648 29.55 -0.79 -27.29
CA GLU A 648 30.68 -1.25 -28.11
C GLU A 648 30.63 -2.78 -28.29
N ARG A 649 30.93 -3.24 -29.51
CA ARG A 649 30.95 -4.65 -29.89
C ARG A 649 32.33 -5.05 -30.33
N GLY A 650 32.70 -6.28 -30.03
CA GLY A 650 34.03 -6.83 -30.38
C GLY A 650 34.92 -7.01 -29.16
N THR A 651 35.60 -8.14 -29.12
CA THR A 651 36.40 -8.59 -27.97
C THR A 651 37.55 -7.66 -27.62
N ALA A 652 38.20 -7.06 -28.64
CA ALA A 652 39.32 -6.14 -28.45
C ALA A 652 38.90 -4.82 -27.79
N LYS A 653 37.79 -4.22 -28.22
CA LYS A 653 37.25 -3.00 -27.62
C LYS A 653 36.72 -3.26 -26.22
N ALA A 654 36.01 -4.38 -26.01
CA ALA A 654 35.54 -4.77 -24.69
C ALA A 654 36.71 -4.96 -23.71
N ALA A 655 37.77 -5.60 -24.11
CA ALA A 655 38.97 -5.75 -23.30
C ALA A 655 39.62 -4.40 -22.94
N ALA A 656 39.68 -3.46 -23.90
CA ALA A 656 40.23 -2.11 -23.65
C ALA A 656 39.36 -1.33 -22.63
N ILE A 657 38.03 -1.37 -22.76
CA ILE A 657 37.12 -0.74 -21.81
C ILE A 657 37.24 -1.36 -20.42
N ALA A 658 37.27 -2.70 -20.32
CA ALA A 658 37.44 -3.40 -19.04
C ALA A 658 38.79 -3.04 -18.37
N ALA A 659 39.87 -2.92 -19.15
CA ALA A 659 41.18 -2.48 -18.66
C ALA A 659 41.11 -1.03 -18.12
N SER A 660 40.45 -0.12 -18.84
CA SER A 660 40.25 1.27 -18.40
C SER A 660 39.44 1.36 -17.12
N VAL A 661 38.37 0.60 -17.00
CA VAL A 661 37.57 0.51 -15.76
C VAL A 661 38.44 0.00 -14.59
N THR A 662 39.23 -1.06 -14.85
CA THR A 662 40.11 -1.64 -13.84
C THR A 662 41.16 -0.61 -13.37
N GLU A 663 41.75 0.11 -14.31
CA GLU A 663 42.75 1.15 -14.01
C GLU A 663 42.15 2.29 -13.18
N LEU A 664 41.00 2.85 -13.58
CA LEU A 664 40.33 3.95 -12.91
C LEU A 664 39.90 3.55 -11.47
N VAL A 665 39.33 2.37 -11.32
CA VAL A 665 38.95 1.87 -10.00
C VAL A 665 40.18 1.61 -9.12
N THR A 666 41.26 1.05 -9.68
CA THR A 666 42.50 0.82 -8.95
C THR A 666 43.17 2.13 -8.51
N GLN A 667 43.20 3.13 -9.38
CA GLN A 667 43.75 4.46 -9.07
C GLN A 667 42.93 5.15 -7.95
N GLY A 668 41.61 5.02 -7.98
CA GLY A 668 40.73 5.68 -7.01
C GLY A 668 40.65 4.97 -5.67
N LEU A 669 40.63 3.64 -5.64
CA LEU A 669 40.42 2.84 -4.42
C LEU A 669 41.68 2.16 -3.88
N GLY A 670 42.75 2.13 -4.65
CA GLY A 670 43.97 1.38 -4.30
C GLY A 670 43.79 -0.14 -4.42
N LEU A 671 42.67 -0.64 -4.89
CA LEU A 671 42.35 -2.05 -5.04
C LEU A 671 41.71 -2.30 -6.40
N PRO A 672 42.18 -3.29 -7.19
CA PRO A 672 41.57 -3.62 -8.46
C PRO A 672 40.24 -4.38 -8.26
N PRO A 673 39.26 -4.21 -9.16
CA PRO A 673 38.13 -5.12 -9.26
C PRO A 673 38.63 -6.52 -9.68
N ASP A 674 38.07 -7.56 -9.10
CA ASP A 674 38.42 -8.94 -9.46
C ASP A 674 37.85 -9.33 -10.82
N ARG A 675 36.73 -8.69 -11.20
CA ARG A 675 36.08 -8.91 -12.49
C ARG A 675 35.34 -7.68 -12.96
N VAL A 676 35.52 -7.37 -14.25
CA VAL A 676 34.73 -6.38 -14.97
C VAL A 676 33.95 -7.11 -16.06
N GLU A 677 32.63 -7.08 -15.99
CA GLU A 677 31.73 -7.73 -16.94
C GLU A 677 31.02 -6.65 -17.77
N LEU A 678 31.22 -6.67 -19.05
CA LEU A 678 30.57 -5.75 -19.98
C LEU A 678 29.40 -6.42 -20.66
N ILE A 679 28.23 -5.82 -20.54
CA ILE A 679 26.95 -6.37 -21.00
C ILE A 679 26.22 -5.42 -21.93
N PRO A 680 25.32 -5.94 -22.81
CA PRO A 680 24.51 -5.13 -23.67
C PRO A 680 23.61 -4.11 -22.92
N PRO A 681 23.24 -3.00 -23.56
CA PRO A 681 22.32 -2.02 -23.01
C PRO A 681 20.97 -2.62 -22.62
N GLY A 682 20.40 -2.14 -21.52
CA GLY A 682 19.09 -2.59 -21.02
C GLY A 682 19.11 -3.91 -20.24
N SER A 683 20.30 -4.49 -20.00
CA SER A 683 20.47 -5.73 -19.25
C SER A 683 20.40 -5.52 -17.73
N ILE A 684 20.90 -4.40 -17.22
CA ILE A 684 20.87 -4.09 -15.77
C ILE A 684 19.44 -3.76 -15.33
N PRO A 685 18.90 -4.48 -14.34
CA PRO A 685 17.59 -4.18 -13.79
C PRO A 685 17.60 -2.87 -12.98
N LYS A 686 16.56 -2.06 -13.19
CA LYS A 686 16.32 -0.81 -12.46
C LYS A 686 14.94 -0.79 -11.84
N THR A 687 14.78 -0.01 -10.78
CA THR A 687 13.47 0.28 -10.21
C THR A 687 12.64 1.16 -11.16
N SER A 688 11.34 1.29 -10.88
CA SER A 688 10.46 2.23 -11.60
C SER A 688 10.88 3.70 -11.45
N SER A 689 11.65 4.02 -10.39
CA SER A 689 12.25 5.32 -10.16
C SER A 689 13.66 5.48 -10.77
N GLY A 690 14.15 4.47 -11.52
CA GLY A 690 15.44 4.51 -12.19
C GLY A 690 16.65 4.05 -11.37
N LYS A 691 16.47 3.70 -10.08
CA LYS A 691 17.55 3.21 -9.21
C LYS A 691 18.03 1.83 -9.64
N LEU A 692 19.34 1.58 -9.53
CA LEU A 692 19.97 0.29 -9.81
C LEU A 692 19.51 -0.78 -8.79
N ARG A 693 19.23 -1.98 -9.28
CA ARG A 693 18.83 -3.12 -8.44
C ARG A 693 20.03 -4.07 -8.30
N ARG A 694 20.95 -3.75 -7.36
CA ARG A 694 22.23 -4.48 -7.20
C ARG A 694 22.05 -5.95 -6.92
N GLU A 695 21.23 -6.28 -5.94
CA GLU A 695 21.00 -7.69 -5.57
C GLU A 695 20.39 -8.50 -6.72
N GLU A 696 19.45 -7.95 -7.47
CA GLU A 696 18.89 -8.63 -8.63
C GLU A 696 19.93 -8.77 -9.75
N THR A 697 20.77 -7.76 -9.96
CA THR A 697 21.88 -7.85 -10.90
C THR A 697 22.87 -8.94 -10.49
N LYS A 698 23.19 -9.02 -9.19
CA LYS A 698 24.04 -10.10 -8.62
C LYS A 698 23.43 -11.48 -8.85
N GLN A 699 22.13 -11.65 -8.61
CA GLN A 699 21.44 -12.92 -8.84
C GLN A 699 21.42 -13.32 -10.32
N LEU A 700 21.15 -12.38 -11.22
CA LEU A 700 21.19 -12.61 -12.67
C LEU A 700 22.60 -12.93 -13.15
N TYR A 701 23.63 -12.32 -12.56
CA TYR A 701 25.03 -12.62 -12.83
C TYR A 701 25.38 -14.05 -12.41
N LEU A 702 25.02 -14.45 -11.19
CA LEU A 702 25.23 -15.80 -10.68
C LEU A 702 24.50 -16.87 -11.50
N ALA A 703 23.31 -16.55 -11.99
CA ALA A 703 22.53 -17.41 -12.88
C ALA A 703 23.02 -17.40 -14.34
N ALA A 704 24.05 -16.62 -14.69
CA ALA A 704 24.55 -16.43 -16.06
C ALA A 704 23.47 -15.97 -17.06
N THR A 705 22.46 -15.22 -16.61
CA THR A 705 21.30 -14.81 -17.41
C THR A 705 21.26 -13.30 -17.72
N LEU A 706 22.28 -12.55 -17.31
CA LEU A 706 22.35 -11.09 -17.53
C LEU A 706 22.23 -10.68 -19.00
N SER A 707 22.83 -11.46 -19.91
CA SER A 707 22.81 -11.20 -21.35
C SER A 707 21.77 -12.03 -22.11
N ALA A 708 20.89 -12.77 -21.42
CA ALA A 708 19.91 -13.63 -22.07
C ALA A 708 18.86 -12.81 -22.81
N SER A 709 18.63 -13.14 -24.09
CA SER A 709 17.59 -12.50 -24.90
C SER A 709 16.21 -12.85 -24.37
N LYS A 710 15.43 -11.84 -24.00
CA LYS A 710 14.04 -12.03 -23.55
C LYS A 710 13.11 -12.29 -24.74
N PRO A 711 12.08 -13.15 -24.59
CA PRO A 711 11.11 -13.38 -25.65
C PRO A 711 10.33 -12.09 -25.99
N PRO A 712 9.82 -11.95 -27.23
CA PRO A 712 9.00 -10.81 -27.62
C PRO A 712 7.79 -10.59 -26.70
N ALA A 713 7.33 -9.36 -26.55
CA ALA A 713 6.23 -9.00 -25.65
C ALA A 713 4.95 -9.81 -25.90
N TRP A 714 4.61 -10.06 -27.19
CA TRP A 714 3.42 -10.84 -27.55
C TRP A 714 3.49 -12.31 -27.07
N VAL A 715 4.69 -12.92 -27.08
CA VAL A 715 4.90 -14.27 -26.54
C VAL A 715 4.71 -14.28 -25.03
N GLN A 716 5.23 -13.27 -24.33
CA GLN A 716 5.04 -13.11 -22.89
C GLN A 716 3.56 -12.92 -22.54
N ILE A 717 2.84 -12.08 -23.28
CA ILE A 717 1.40 -11.85 -23.11
C ILE A 717 0.62 -13.12 -23.39
N ALA A 718 0.92 -13.85 -24.47
CA ALA A 718 0.25 -15.10 -24.80
C ALA A 718 0.47 -16.18 -23.73
N LYS A 719 1.69 -16.32 -23.21
CA LYS A 719 2.04 -17.24 -22.10
C LYS A 719 1.30 -16.85 -20.81
N LEU A 720 1.23 -15.55 -20.49
CA LEU A 720 0.48 -15.03 -19.34
C LEU A 720 -1.02 -15.31 -19.48
N GLY A 721 -1.58 -15.09 -20.66
CA GLY A 721 -2.98 -15.37 -21.00
C GLY A 721 -3.32 -16.85 -20.87
N ALA A 722 -2.49 -17.73 -21.48
CA ALA A 722 -2.69 -19.18 -21.41
C ALA A 722 -2.63 -19.72 -19.96
N THR A 723 -1.62 -19.29 -19.20
CA THR A 723 -1.50 -19.67 -17.79
C THR A 723 -2.62 -19.09 -16.91
N GLY A 724 -3.10 -17.89 -17.23
CA GLY A 724 -4.26 -17.25 -16.60
C GLY A 724 -5.55 -18.05 -16.88
N ALA A 725 -5.82 -18.38 -18.16
CA ALA A 725 -6.99 -19.16 -18.57
C ALA A 725 -7.01 -20.55 -17.91
N ALA A 726 -5.87 -21.25 -17.88
CA ALA A 726 -5.75 -22.54 -17.21
C ALA A 726 -6.04 -22.45 -15.69
N ARG A 727 -5.59 -21.39 -15.02
CA ARG A 727 -5.88 -21.16 -13.60
C ARG A 727 -7.35 -20.84 -13.37
N THR A 728 -7.94 -19.98 -14.19
CA THR A 728 -9.38 -19.64 -14.10
C THR A 728 -10.23 -20.88 -14.31
N PHE A 729 -9.95 -21.67 -15.36
CA PHE A 729 -10.63 -22.94 -15.61
C PHE A 729 -10.55 -23.90 -14.41
N ASN A 730 -9.36 -24.06 -13.84
CA ASN A 730 -9.17 -24.93 -12.67
C ASN A 730 -9.91 -24.42 -11.42
N GLN A 731 -9.97 -23.08 -11.22
CA GLN A 731 -10.72 -22.46 -10.13
C GLN A 731 -12.23 -22.64 -10.33
N GLU A 732 -12.75 -22.37 -11.52
CA GLU A 732 -14.18 -22.55 -11.86
C GLU A 732 -14.58 -24.02 -11.78
N PHE A 733 -13.72 -24.93 -12.27
CA PHE A 733 -13.94 -26.37 -12.17
C PHE A 733 -14.00 -26.83 -10.70
N ARG A 734 -13.06 -26.41 -9.86
CA ARG A 734 -13.06 -26.73 -8.42
C ARG A 734 -14.28 -26.13 -7.73
N ALA A 735 -14.66 -24.90 -8.07
CA ALA A 735 -15.87 -24.27 -7.53
C ALA A 735 -17.14 -24.99 -7.96
N ALA A 736 -17.23 -25.45 -9.21
CA ALA A 736 -18.35 -26.25 -9.74
C ALA A 736 -18.42 -27.61 -9.03
N VAL A 737 -17.31 -28.31 -8.86
CA VAL A 737 -17.23 -29.57 -8.13
C VAL A 737 -17.64 -29.37 -6.65
N SER A 738 -17.13 -28.31 -6.00
CA SER A 738 -17.52 -27.98 -4.63
C SER A 738 -19.02 -27.73 -4.47
N ARG A 739 -19.60 -26.93 -5.39
CA ARG A 739 -21.06 -26.70 -5.41
C ARG A 739 -21.86 -28.00 -5.67
N GLY A 740 -21.37 -28.82 -6.58
CA GLY A 740 -21.98 -30.13 -6.83
C GLY A 740 -21.99 -31.03 -5.58
N LEU A 741 -20.90 -31.07 -4.86
CA LEU A 741 -20.78 -31.82 -3.59
C LEU A 741 -21.68 -31.21 -2.50
N GLU A 742 -21.80 -29.90 -2.42
CA GLU A 742 -22.72 -29.23 -1.47
C GLU A 742 -24.18 -29.58 -1.77
N ILE A 743 -24.58 -29.59 -3.04
CA ILE A 743 -25.94 -29.99 -3.46
C ILE A 743 -26.21 -31.45 -3.12
N LEU A 744 -25.26 -32.35 -3.43
CA LEU A 744 -25.39 -33.77 -3.11
C LEU A 744 -25.50 -34.01 -1.62
N TYR A 745 -24.66 -33.33 -0.80
CA TYR A 745 -24.76 -33.43 0.65
C TYR A 745 -26.07 -32.82 1.15
N GLY A 746 -26.54 -31.73 0.62
CA GLY A 746 -27.85 -31.13 0.96
C GLY A 746 -29.02 -32.10 0.71
N LEU A 747 -29.05 -32.78 -0.46
CA LEU A 747 -30.03 -33.81 -0.77
C LEU A 747 -29.94 -34.99 0.20
N TYR A 748 -28.74 -35.49 0.46
CA TYR A 748 -28.47 -36.55 1.46
C TYR A 748 -29.00 -36.15 2.85
N PHE A 749 -28.70 -34.94 3.28
CA PHE A 749 -29.16 -34.42 4.56
C PHE A 749 -30.71 -34.41 4.65
N PHE A 750 -31.40 -33.87 3.65
CA PHE A 750 -32.85 -33.77 3.67
C PHE A 750 -33.52 -35.15 3.69
N VAL A 751 -32.99 -36.11 2.94
CA VAL A 751 -33.50 -37.49 2.94
C VAL A 751 -33.36 -38.09 4.35
N ILE A 752 -32.19 -37.99 4.96
CA ILE A 752 -31.95 -38.53 6.32
C ILE A 752 -32.79 -37.78 7.33
N PHE A 753 -32.87 -36.46 7.23
CA PHE A 753 -33.66 -35.65 8.17
C PHE A 753 -35.13 -36.01 8.10
N PHE A 754 -35.73 -36.20 6.93
CA PHE A 754 -37.11 -36.63 6.78
C PHE A 754 -37.35 -38.06 7.30
N LEU A 755 -36.45 -38.99 7.01
CA LEU A 755 -36.49 -40.36 7.51
C LEU A 755 -36.36 -40.42 9.04
N TRP A 756 -35.74 -39.44 9.64
CA TRP A 756 -35.55 -39.30 11.07
C TRP A 756 -36.72 -38.56 11.74
N ILE A 757 -37.13 -37.39 11.20
CA ILE A 757 -38.07 -36.49 11.85
C ILE A 757 -39.45 -37.11 12.00
N VAL A 758 -39.95 -37.81 10.97
CA VAL A 758 -41.31 -38.39 10.96
C VAL A 758 -41.48 -39.50 12.03
N PRO A 759 -40.61 -40.55 12.11
CA PRO A 759 -40.72 -41.57 13.17
C PRO A 759 -40.50 -40.99 14.55
N THR A 760 -39.52 -40.09 14.72
CA THR A 760 -39.21 -39.47 15.99
C THR A 760 -40.38 -38.63 16.50
N TRP A 761 -40.98 -37.82 15.62
CA TRP A 761 -42.17 -37.03 15.90
C TRP A 761 -43.36 -37.94 16.30
N THR A 762 -43.61 -39.00 15.56
CA THR A 762 -44.71 -39.94 15.85
C THR A 762 -44.57 -40.53 17.24
N ILE A 763 -43.36 -40.99 17.60
CA ILE A 763 -43.12 -41.59 18.93
C ILE A 763 -43.25 -40.53 20.03
N VAL A 764 -42.65 -39.33 19.85
CA VAL A 764 -42.71 -38.25 20.86
C VAL A 764 -44.11 -37.75 21.08
N HIS A 765 -44.98 -37.76 20.05
CA HIS A 765 -46.37 -37.34 20.15
C HIS A 765 -47.17 -38.18 21.21
N PHE A 766 -46.84 -39.47 21.38
CA PHE A 766 -47.52 -40.35 22.31
C PHE A 766 -46.87 -40.39 23.68
N ILE A 767 -45.67 -39.79 23.90
CA ILE A 767 -45.01 -39.75 25.20
C ILE A 767 -45.56 -38.55 26.01
N LYS A 768 -46.29 -38.87 27.12
CA LYS A 768 -46.88 -37.83 28.00
C LYS A 768 -45.89 -37.24 29.03
N ASP A 769 -44.84 -37.98 29.39
CA ASP A 769 -43.81 -37.50 30.33
C ASP A 769 -42.76 -36.68 29.60
N HIS A 770 -42.66 -35.39 29.95
CA HIS A 770 -41.72 -34.43 29.34
C HIS A 770 -40.25 -34.86 29.42
N ARG A 771 -39.86 -35.51 30.54
CA ARG A 771 -38.46 -36.00 30.70
C ARG A 771 -38.19 -37.23 29.85
N ALA A 772 -39.15 -38.12 29.69
CA ALA A 772 -39.04 -39.28 28.82
C ALA A 772 -38.98 -38.85 27.34
N ALA A 773 -39.83 -37.90 26.92
CA ALA A 773 -39.81 -37.33 25.57
C ALA A 773 -38.44 -36.71 25.24
N GLY A 774 -37.89 -35.93 26.18
CA GLY A 774 -36.55 -35.33 26.03
C GLY A 774 -35.42 -36.37 25.91
N ARG A 775 -35.42 -37.43 26.79
CA ARG A 775 -34.39 -38.49 26.70
C ARG A 775 -34.47 -39.27 25.39
N PHE A 776 -35.69 -39.58 24.96
CA PHE A 776 -35.88 -40.25 23.68
C PHE A 776 -35.37 -39.37 22.50
N THR A 777 -35.73 -38.10 22.47
CA THR A 777 -35.33 -37.18 21.44
C THR A 777 -33.79 -37.02 21.40
N SER A 778 -33.16 -36.87 22.58
CA SER A 778 -31.69 -36.81 22.66
C SER A 778 -31.02 -38.11 22.15
N SER A 779 -31.60 -39.26 22.39
CA SER A 779 -31.10 -40.55 21.89
C SER A 779 -31.29 -40.66 20.36
N ALA A 780 -32.42 -40.23 19.84
CA ALA A 780 -32.70 -40.19 18.41
C ALA A 780 -31.78 -39.19 17.66
N LEU A 781 -31.42 -38.05 18.29
CA LEU A 781 -30.45 -37.09 17.76
C LEU A 781 -29.05 -37.67 17.62
N LYS A 782 -28.61 -38.59 18.51
CA LYS A 782 -27.31 -39.28 18.34
C LYS A 782 -27.25 -40.03 17.02
N VAL A 783 -28.34 -40.70 16.65
CA VAL A 783 -28.43 -41.39 15.35
C VAL A 783 -28.39 -40.40 14.19
N LEU A 784 -29.16 -39.32 14.26
CA LEU A 784 -29.20 -38.27 13.23
C LEU A 784 -27.81 -37.68 13.01
N PHE A 785 -27.14 -37.22 14.04
CA PHE A 785 -25.81 -36.58 13.93
C PHE A 785 -24.72 -37.55 13.44
N ALA A 786 -24.80 -38.83 13.84
CA ALA A 786 -23.92 -39.87 13.32
C ALA A 786 -24.12 -40.08 11.80
N LEU A 787 -25.37 -40.21 11.34
CA LEU A 787 -25.70 -40.32 9.92
C LEU A 787 -25.29 -39.06 9.13
N MET A 788 -25.52 -37.87 9.66
CA MET A 788 -25.12 -36.59 9.04
C MET A 788 -23.61 -36.38 8.98
N ARG A 789 -22.82 -37.23 9.65
CA ARG A 789 -21.35 -37.07 9.79
C ARG A 789 -20.96 -35.69 10.38
N CYS A 790 -21.76 -35.22 11.35
CA CYS A 790 -21.54 -33.97 12.07
C CYS A 790 -21.25 -34.28 13.55
N PRO A 791 -20.02 -34.62 13.94
CA PRO A 791 -19.69 -34.94 15.34
C PRO A 791 -19.87 -33.72 16.23
N VAL A 792 -20.53 -33.94 17.38
CA VAL A 792 -20.72 -32.92 18.43
C VAL A 792 -19.76 -33.22 19.58
N ARG A 793 -18.88 -32.28 19.89
CA ARG A 793 -17.95 -32.35 21.01
C ARG A 793 -18.43 -31.43 22.14
N VAL A 794 -18.40 -31.91 23.39
CA VAL A 794 -18.78 -31.10 24.54
C VAL A 794 -17.64 -31.06 25.54
N ALA A 795 -17.18 -29.85 25.84
CA ALA A 795 -16.18 -29.54 26.85
C ALA A 795 -16.81 -28.83 28.04
N GLY A 796 -16.24 -28.96 29.24
CA GLY A 796 -16.76 -28.32 30.48
C GLY A 796 -18.03 -28.95 31.03
N LYS A 797 -18.27 -30.25 30.82
CA LYS A 797 -19.44 -30.96 31.30
C LYS A 797 -19.60 -30.92 32.83
N GLU A 798 -18.51 -30.80 33.54
CA GLU A 798 -18.47 -30.66 35.01
C GLU A 798 -19.30 -29.48 35.52
N TYR A 799 -19.43 -28.43 34.74
CA TYR A 799 -20.25 -27.27 35.13
C TYR A 799 -21.76 -27.53 35.02
N MET A 800 -22.18 -28.63 34.40
CA MET A 800 -23.60 -29.04 34.40
C MET A 800 -24.02 -29.55 35.76
N GLU A 801 -23.11 -30.05 36.58
CA GLU A 801 -23.34 -30.57 37.91
C GLU A 801 -23.47 -29.47 38.98
N THR A 802 -23.36 -28.19 38.61
CA THR A 802 -23.56 -27.06 39.51
C THR A 802 -24.89 -27.22 40.26
N PRO A 803 -24.93 -27.17 41.61
CA PRO A 803 -26.16 -27.36 42.37
C PRO A 803 -27.24 -26.30 42.11
N GLY A 804 -28.51 -26.69 42.21
CA GLY A 804 -29.65 -25.80 42.09
C GLY A 804 -30.06 -25.46 40.63
N ALA A 805 -31.09 -24.65 40.51
CA ALA A 805 -31.55 -24.11 39.23
C ALA A 805 -30.50 -23.14 38.64
N LYS A 806 -30.30 -23.14 37.30
CA LYS A 806 -29.31 -22.34 36.65
C LYS A 806 -29.79 -21.86 35.27
N ILE A 807 -29.18 -20.80 34.79
CA ILE A 807 -29.44 -20.24 33.46
C ILE A 807 -28.28 -20.59 32.54
N TYR A 808 -28.52 -21.35 31.48
CA TYR A 808 -27.58 -21.56 30.41
C TYR A 808 -27.77 -20.44 29.38
N ALA A 809 -26.74 -19.69 29.09
CA ALA A 809 -26.76 -18.61 28.12
C ALA A 809 -25.80 -18.90 26.95
N SER A 810 -26.29 -18.93 25.72
CA SER A 810 -25.49 -19.28 24.55
C SER A 810 -25.57 -18.22 23.44
N ASN A 811 -24.51 -18.13 22.59
CA ASN A 811 -24.60 -17.45 21.32
C ASN A 811 -25.55 -18.17 20.34
N HIS A 812 -26.13 -17.39 19.39
CA HIS A 812 -27.13 -17.90 18.43
C HIS A 812 -26.69 -17.56 17.02
N THR A 813 -26.30 -18.57 16.25
CA THR A 813 -25.64 -18.40 14.95
C THR A 813 -26.35 -19.09 13.78
N SER A 814 -27.31 -20.00 14.08
CA SER A 814 -27.99 -20.83 13.08
C SER A 814 -29.34 -21.32 13.55
N TYR A 815 -30.29 -21.60 12.65
CA TYR A 815 -31.52 -22.37 12.93
C TYR A 815 -31.24 -23.76 13.51
N PHE A 816 -30.03 -24.27 13.27
CA PHE A 816 -29.63 -25.60 13.71
C PHE A 816 -29.09 -25.67 15.15
N ASP A 817 -28.90 -24.53 15.82
CA ASP A 817 -28.22 -24.46 17.13
C ASP A 817 -28.88 -25.33 18.25
N VAL A 818 -30.20 -25.42 18.22
CA VAL A 818 -30.96 -26.14 19.26
C VAL A 818 -30.67 -27.64 19.26
N LEU A 819 -30.50 -28.27 18.06
CA LEU A 819 -30.32 -29.72 17.95
C LEU A 819 -29.02 -30.23 18.59
N PRO A 820 -27.84 -29.64 18.29
CA PRO A 820 -26.60 -30.07 18.96
C PRO A 820 -26.59 -29.77 20.46
N LEU A 821 -27.26 -28.70 20.89
CA LEU A 821 -27.39 -28.40 22.33
C LEU A 821 -28.25 -29.46 23.04
N MET A 822 -29.37 -29.89 22.45
CA MET A 822 -30.17 -30.97 22.98
C MET A 822 -29.42 -32.31 23.04
N LEU A 823 -28.59 -32.57 22.03
CA LEU A 823 -27.75 -33.75 22.01
C LEU A 823 -26.62 -33.69 23.04
N GLY A 824 -25.94 -32.55 23.16
CA GLY A 824 -24.73 -32.39 23.97
C GLY A 824 -24.96 -32.22 25.46
N LEU A 825 -26.04 -31.51 25.84
CA LEU A 825 -26.30 -31.15 27.20
C LEU A 825 -27.31 -32.14 27.90
N GLY A 826 -28.05 -32.93 27.10
CA GLY A 826 -29.07 -33.81 27.66
C GLY A 826 -30.22 -33.03 28.32
N VAL A 827 -31.05 -33.74 29.14
CA VAL A 827 -32.16 -33.10 29.91
C VAL A 827 -31.79 -33.15 31.40
N PRO A 828 -32.15 -32.13 32.22
CA PRO A 828 -33.38 -31.33 32.17
C PRO A 828 -33.08 -29.82 32.12
N TYR A 829 -33.56 -29.12 31.13
CA TYR A 829 -33.68 -27.67 31.08
C TYR A 829 -34.81 -27.28 30.12
N ARG A 830 -35.37 -26.07 30.28
CA ARG A 830 -36.42 -25.54 29.42
C ARG A 830 -35.82 -24.53 28.42
N PHE A 831 -35.98 -24.78 27.11
CA PHE A 831 -35.65 -23.80 26.08
C PHE A 831 -36.69 -22.67 26.02
N VAL A 832 -36.22 -21.46 25.73
CA VAL A 832 -37.04 -20.30 25.40
C VAL A 832 -37.10 -20.14 23.90
N ALA A 833 -38.21 -20.49 23.26
CA ALA A 833 -38.42 -20.42 21.80
C ALA A 833 -39.35 -19.24 21.44
N LYS A 834 -39.26 -18.77 20.19
CA LYS A 834 -40.23 -17.81 19.65
C LYS A 834 -41.60 -18.45 19.45
N LEU A 835 -42.66 -17.66 19.66
CA LEU A 835 -44.05 -18.15 19.54
C LEU A 835 -44.33 -18.69 18.11
N GLU A 836 -43.76 -18.05 17.06
CA GLU A 836 -43.93 -18.47 15.68
C GLU A 836 -43.33 -19.86 15.42
N VAL A 837 -42.21 -20.20 16.07
CA VAL A 837 -41.60 -21.54 15.94
C VAL A 837 -42.49 -22.61 16.54
N GLY A 838 -43.25 -22.28 17.58
CA GLY A 838 -44.26 -23.17 18.15
C GLY A 838 -45.44 -23.48 17.23
N LYS A 839 -45.69 -22.69 16.21
CA LYS A 839 -46.74 -22.93 15.20
C LYS A 839 -46.27 -23.78 13.98
N MET A 840 -44.94 -24.06 13.93
CA MET A 840 -44.40 -24.86 12.81
C MET A 840 -44.78 -26.33 12.97
N PRO A 841 -45.22 -27.04 11.91
CA PRO A 841 -45.49 -28.46 11.92
C PRO A 841 -44.25 -29.24 12.39
N PHE A 842 -44.47 -30.32 13.11
CA PHE A 842 -43.49 -31.15 13.82
C PHE A 842 -42.78 -30.41 14.97
N ILE A 843 -42.15 -29.23 14.79
CA ILE A 843 -41.38 -28.52 15.83
C ILE A 843 -42.25 -28.10 17.01
N GLY A 844 -43.46 -27.58 16.74
CA GLY A 844 -44.40 -27.21 17.78
C GLY A 844 -44.73 -28.36 18.72
N THR A 845 -44.95 -29.58 18.20
CA THR A 845 -45.21 -30.81 19.00
C THR A 845 -44.01 -31.16 19.91
N PHE A 846 -42.76 -31.06 19.38
CA PHE A 846 -41.58 -31.29 20.19
C PHE A 846 -41.46 -30.29 21.36
N LEU A 847 -41.73 -29.00 21.09
CA LEU A 847 -41.72 -27.94 22.08
C LEU A 847 -42.77 -28.20 23.19
N ASP A 848 -43.98 -28.59 22.82
CA ASP A 848 -45.07 -28.87 23.74
C ASP A 848 -44.81 -30.14 24.58
N GLN A 849 -44.46 -31.25 23.91
CA GLN A 849 -44.21 -32.53 24.58
C GLN A 849 -42.97 -32.51 25.49
N MET A 850 -41.98 -31.65 25.21
CA MET A 850 -40.83 -31.46 26.10
C MET A 850 -40.99 -30.29 27.09
N GLY A 851 -42.14 -29.61 27.08
CA GLY A 851 -42.50 -28.54 28.01
C GLY A 851 -41.65 -27.29 27.89
N HIS A 852 -41.21 -26.95 26.65
CA HIS A 852 -40.41 -25.74 26.39
C HIS A 852 -41.28 -24.49 26.37
N LEU A 853 -40.71 -23.34 26.73
CA LEU A 853 -41.38 -22.06 26.79
C LEU A 853 -41.53 -21.41 25.42
N LYS A 854 -42.70 -20.79 25.14
CA LYS A 854 -42.95 -20.07 23.89
C LYS A 854 -43.23 -18.61 24.17
N PHE A 855 -42.37 -17.71 23.73
CA PHE A 855 -42.43 -16.30 24.03
C PHE A 855 -42.75 -15.45 22.81
N ASP A 856 -43.69 -14.50 22.96
CA ASP A 856 -43.93 -13.43 22.02
C ASP A 856 -42.97 -12.27 22.31
N ARG A 857 -42.12 -11.92 21.36
CA ARG A 857 -41.07 -10.87 21.50
C ARG A 857 -41.53 -9.51 20.98
N THR A 858 -42.70 -9.44 20.36
CA THR A 858 -43.20 -8.22 19.69
C THR A 858 -43.98 -7.33 20.66
N ASP A 859 -44.64 -7.89 21.68
CA ASP A 859 -45.43 -7.14 22.63
C ASP A 859 -44.65 -6.78 23.91
N PRO A 860 -44.50 -5.48 24.29
CA PRO A 860 -43.83 -5.04 25.52
C PRO A 860 -44.41 -5.60 26.83
N HIS A 861 -45.74 -5.76 26.94
CA HIS A 861 -46.40 -6.33 28.10
C HIS A 861 -46.13 -7.83 28.24
N SER A 862 -45.97 -8.51 27.14
CA SER A 862 -45.56 -9.90 27.09
C SER A 862 -44.15 -10.12 27.64
N ARG A 863 -43.21 -9.18 27.43
CA ARG A 863 -41.84 -9.29 27.94
C ARG A 863 -41.74 -9.25 29.46
N LEU A 864 -42.58 -8.49 30.14
CA LEU A 864 -42.61 -8.44 31.62
C LEU A 864 -43.12 -9.77 32.22
N ARG A 865 -44.23 -10.30 31.71
CA ARG A 865 -44.75 -11.62 32.10
C ARG A 865 -43.76 -12.75 31.87
N GLN A 866 -43.00 -12.69 30.77
CA GLN A 866 -41.98 -13.68 30.41
C GLN A 866 -40.81 -13.66 31.39
N ALA A 867 -40.38 -12.50 31.88
CA ALA A 867 -39.36 -12.42 32.93
C ALA A 867 -39.85 -13.01 34.25
N GLU A 868 -41.14 -12.81 34.63
CA GLU A 868 -41.75 -13.37 35.79
C GLU A 868 -41.89 -14.91 35.70
N GLU A 869 -42.26 -15.46 34.54
CA GLU A 869 -42.31 -16.91 34.30
C GLU A 869 -40.93 -17.56 34.40
N LEU A 870 -39.86 -16.89 33.91
CA LEU A 870 -38.49 -17.38 34.07
C LEU A 870 -38.07 -17.40 35.55
N GLU A 871 -38.40 -16.36 36.30
CA GLU A 871 -38.13 -16.30 37.75
C GLU A 871 -38.89 -17.39 38.52
N GLU A 872 -40.15 -17.66 38.17
CA GLU A 872 -40.94 -18.69 38.80
C GLU A 872 -40.39 -20.10 38.58
N LEU A 873 -39.93 -20.40 37.33
CA LEU A 873 -39.28 -21.67 37.01
C LEU A 873 -37.98 -21.86 37.81
N LEU A 874 -37.15 -20.83 37.88
CA LEU A 874 -35.90 -20.88 38.64
C LEU A 874 -36.15 -21.09 40.14
N ARG A 875 -37.20 -20.46 40.72
CA ARG A 875 -37.60 -20.67 42.11
C ARG A 875 -38.19 -22.08 42.38
N LYS A 876 -38.80 -22.69 41.34
CA LYS A 876 -39.24 -24.11 41.38
C LYS A 876 -38.10 -25.12 41.23
N GLY A 877 -36.86 -24.65 41.04
CA GLY A 877 -35.68 -25.51 40.89
C GLY A 877 -35.45 -26.00 39.47
N GLU A 878 -36.15 -25.46 38.46
CA GLU A 878 -35.97 -25.82 37.07
C GLU A 878 -34.93 -24.91 36.38
N SER A 879 -34.01 -25.51 35.60
CA SER A 879 -33.02 -24.78 34.83
C SER A 879 -33.57 -24.34 33.47
N VAL A 880 -33.12 -23.19 32.98
CA VAL A 880 -33.58 -22.62 31.72
C VAL A 880 -32.41 -22.40 30.76
N PHE A 881 -32.67 -22.50 29.45
CA PHE A 881 -31.72 -22.24 28.40
C PHE A 881 -32.18 -21.06 27.54
N VAL A 882 -31.31 -20.06 27.37
CA VAL A 882 -31.63 -18.82 26.65
C VAL A 882 -30.57 -18.49 25.61
N PHE A 883 -31.02 -17.85 24.52
CA PHE A 883 -30.17 -17.16 23.58
C PHE A 883 -30.29 -15.65 23.79
N PRO A 884 -29.42 -15.04 24.59
CA PRO A 884 -29.61 -13.64 24.99
C PRO A 884 -29.46 -12.63 23.83
N GLU A 885 -28.91 -13.00 22.68
CA GLU A 885 -28.92 -12.19 21.46
C GLU A 885 -30.35 -11.95 20.91
N GLY A 886 -31.29 -12.80 21.27
CA GLY A 886 -32.66 -12.70 20.83
C GLY A 886 -32.95 -13.17 19.42
N THR A 887 -32.06 -13.03 18.48
CA THR A 887 -32.10 -13.52 17.09
C THR A 887 -30.69 -13.61 16.55
N PHE A 888 -30.50 -14.37 15.48
CA PHE A 888 -29.25 -14.44 14.75
C PHE A 888 -29.37 -13.73 13.40
N THR A 889 -28.23 -13.43 12.77
CA THR A 889 -28.14 -12.74 11.47
C THR A 889 -27.06 -13.39 10.61
N SER A 890 -27.05 -13.03 9.32
CA SER A 890 -26.00 -13.43 8.36
C SER A 890 -24.63 -12.80 8.67
N GLU A 891 -24.57 -11.74 9.46
CA GLU A 891 -23.31 -11.10 9.87
C GLU A 891 -22.54 -11.97 10.85
N ASP A 892 -21.23 -12.07 10.69
CA ASP A 892 -20.34 -12.79 11.59
C ASP A 892 -20.13 -11.96 12.86
N GLY A 893 -20.27 -12.59 14.04
CA GLY A 893 -20.07 -11.95 15.33
C GLY A 893 -21.24 -12.15 16.32
N ILE A 894 -20.98 -11.87 17.60
CA ILE A 894 -21.93 -11.98 18.72
C ILE A 894 -22.57 -10.63 18.98
N ARG A 895 -23.89 -10.56 18.85
CA ARG A 895 -24.68 -9.35 19.07
C ARG A 895 -24.75 -8.95 20.56
N PRO A 896 -25.13 -7.69 20.86
CA PRO A 896 -25.41 -7.27 22.24
C PRO A 896 -26.50 -8.13 22.88
N PHE A 897 -26.28 -8.53 24.14
CA PHE A 897 -27.19 -9.38 24.88
C PHE A 897 -28.34 -8.61 25.50
N GLN A 898 -29.55 -9.17 25.44
CA GLN A 898 -30.76 -8.69 26.09
C GLN A 898 -30.69 -8.96 27.60
N LEU A 899 -31.24 -8.05 28.43
CA LEU A 899 -31.10 -8.07 29.88
C LEU A 899 -32.05 -9.01 30.64
N GLY A 900 -33.08 -9.55 30.00
CA GLY A 900 -34.13 -10.30 30.66
C GLY A 900 -33.66 -11.52 31.48
N ALA A 901 -32.76 -12.33 30.90
CA ALA A 901 -32.19 -13.50 31.60
C ALA A 901 -31.28 -13.10 32.78
N PHE A 902 -30.55 -12.02 32.64
CA PHE A 902 -29.66 -11.49 33.70
C PHE A 902 -30.45 -10.89 34.84
N LYS A 903 -31.60 -10.27 34.57
CA LYS A 903 -32.53 -9.81 35.57
C LYS A 903 -33.06 -10.99 36.39
N ALA A 904 -33.51 -12.07 35.75
CA ALA A 904 -33.97 -13.28 36.42
C ALA A 904 -32.84 -13.93 37.25
N ALA A 905 -31.56 -13.88 36.80
CA ALA A 905 -30.42 -14.34 37.58
C ALA A 905 -30.23 -13.53 38.87
N VAL A 906 -30.28 -12.20 38.80
CA VAL A 906 -30.11 -11.32 39.97
C VAL A 906 -31.26 -11.50 40.96
N SER A 907 -32.51 -11.55 40.47
CA SER A 907 -33.72 -11.68 41.36
C SER A 907 -33.83 -13.03 42.03
N THR A 908 -33.30 -14.10 41.46
CA THR A 908 -33.43 -15.48 42.02
C THR A 908 -32.12 -15.98 42.64
N GLY A 909 -30.99 -15.30 42.45
CA GLY A 909 -29.67 -15.78 42.88
C GLY A 909 -29.13 -16.93 42.01
N ALA A 910 -29.80 -17.29 40.92
CA ALA A 910 -29.40 -18.40 40.05
C ALA A 910 -28.11 -18.09 39.28
N PRO A 911 -27.13 -19.03 39.25
CA PRO A 911 -25.91 -18.83 38.48
C PRO A 911 -26.18 -18.91 36.98
N ILE A 912 -25.37 -18.17 36.22
CA ILE A 912 -25.34 -18.22 34.74
C ILE A 912 -24.17 -19.10 34.30
N ILE A 913 -24.45 -20.10 33.44
CA ILE A 913 -23.44 -20.93 32.81
C ILE A 913 -23.32 -20.46 31.34
N PRO A 914 -22.22 -19.81 31.00
CA PRO A 914 -21.97 -19.42 29.59
C PRO A 914 -21.73 -20.67 28.75
N VAL A 915 -22.39 -20.75 27.58
CA VAL A 915 -22.28 -21.86 26.65
C VAL A 915 -21.82 -21.30 25.28
N SER A 916 -20.63 -21.64 24.87
CA SER A 916 -20.11 -21.25 23.54
C SER A 916 -20.45 -22.33 22.54
N LEU A 917 -21.10 -21.94 21.44
CA LEU A 917 -21.45 -22.81 20.34
C LEU A 917 -20.64 -22.42 19.10
N ALA A 918 -19.86 -23.35 18.55
CA ALA A 918 -19.03 -23.16 17.37
C ALA A 918 -19.34 -24.19 16.29
N GLY A 919 -19.30 -23.77 15.00
CA GLY A 919 -19.47 -24.63 13.83
C GLY A 919 -20.88 -24.63 13.22
N THR A 920 -21.94 -24.29 13.95
CA THR A 920 -23.32 -24.32 13.45
C THR A 920 -23.58 -23.28 12.37
N ARG A 921 -22.96 -22.11 12.41
CA ARG A 921 -22.99 -21.11 11.32
C ARG A 921 -22.46 -21.68 10.00
N ARG A 922 -21.41 -22.52 10.07
CA ARG A 922 -20.85 -23.20 8.89
C ARG A 922 -21.77 -24.28 8.38
N PHE A 923 -22.50 -24.97 9.28
CA PHE A 923 -23.44 -26.01 8.90
C PHE A 923 -24.60 -25.46 8.10
N LEU A 924 -25.28 -24.42 8.60
CA LEU A 924 -26.42 -23.77 7.94
C LEU A 924 -26.43 -22.28 8.26
N ARG A 925 -25.94 -21.49 7.31
CA ARG A 925 -25.87 -20.03 7.42
C ARG A 925 -27.24 -19.40 7.18
N ASP A 926 -27.54 -18.28 7.83
CA ASP A 926 -28.75 -17.49 7.58
C ASP A 926 -28.84 -17.11 6.10
N GLY A 927 -30.04 -17.23 5.51
CA GLY A 927 -30.27 -17.01 4.07
C GLY A 927 -29.83 -18.14 3.14
N THR A 928 -29.31 -19.29 3.67
CA THR A 928 -28.98 -20.47 2.86
C THR A 928 -29.85 -21.66 3.26
N PHE A 929 -30.16 -22.53 2.28
CA PHE A 929 -30.96 -23.76 2.51
C PHE A 929 -30.13 -25.04 2.43
N LEU A 930 -28.89 -24.97 1.95
CA LEU A 930 -28.02 -26.14 1.78
C LEU A 930 -27.06 -26.27 2.97
N PRO A 931 -27.21 -27.31 3.80
CA PRO A 931 -26.29 -27.58 4.90
C PRO A 931 -24.94 -28.09 4.38
N ARG A 932 -23.91 -27.85 5.17
CA ARG A 932 -22.52 -28.26 4.90
C ARG A 932 -21.99 -29.11 6.04
N PRO A 933 -21.27 -30.22 5.77
CA PRO A 933 -20.73 -31.04 6.83
C PRO A 933 -19.70 -30.22 7.66
N THR A 934 -19.85 -30.26 8.98
CA THR A 934 -18.97 -29.53 9.89
C THR A 934 -18.90 -30.22 11.25
N ASN A 935 -17.86 -29.91 12.01
CA ASN A 935 -17.77 -30.31 13.41
C ASN A 935 -18.44 -29.25 14.27
N VAL A 936 -19.27 -29.65 15.23
CA VAL A 936 -19.90 -28.76 16.19
C VAL A 936 -19.20 -28.92 17.53
N THR A 937 -18.82 -27.81 18.13
CA THR A 937 -18.23 -27.80 19.49
C THR A 937 -19.09 -26.97 20.42
N ILE A 938 -19.40 -27.55 21.56
CA ILE A 938 -20.13 -26.91 22.69
C ILE A 938 -19.14 -26.81 23.83
N THR A 939 -18.88 -25.59 24.30
CA THR A 939 -17.99 -25.37 25.46
C THR A 939 -18.77 -24.66 26.56
N LEU A 940 -18.93 -25.34 27.74
CA LEU A 940 -19.46 -24.72 28.92
C LEU A 940 -18.29 -24.03 29.67
N SER A 941 -18.54 -22.81 30.14
CA SER A 941 -17.61 -22.06 30.99
C SER A 941 -18.02 -22.11 32.47
N PRO A 942 -17.12 -21.78 33.39
CA PRO A 942 -17.44 -21.74 34.84
C PRO A 942 -18.69 -20.91 35.14
N PRO A 943 -19.51 -21.32 36.12
CA PRO A 943 -20.72 -20.60 36.49
C PRO A 943 -20.39 -19.20 37.03
N ILE A 944 -21.14 -18.20 36.57
CA ILE A 944 -21.05 -16.82 37.03
C ILE A 944 -22.17 -16.55 37.98
N TYR A 945 -21.85 -16.34 39.27
CA TYR A 945 -22.83 -16.09 40.34
C TYR A 945 -23.17 -14.61 40.42
N PRO A 946 -24.47 -14.25 40.60
CA PRO A 946 -24.86 -12.90 40.97
C PRO A 946 -24.36 -12.58 42.39
N ARG A 947 -23.87 -11.35 42.59
CA ARG A 947 -23.46 -10.86 43.90
C ARG A 947 -24.70 -10.44 44.69
N PRO A 948 -24.73 -10.65 46.00
CA PRO A 948 -25.85 -10.18 46.83
C PRO A 948 -25.98 -8.64 46.72
N THR A 949 -27.08 -8.16 46.20
CA THR A 949 -27.44 -6.76 46.21
C THR A 949 -28.33 -6.51 47.40
N GLY A 950 -27.88 -5.72 48.40
CA GLY A 950 -28.63 -5.49 49.64
C GLY A 950 -29.85 -4.59 49.42
N GLY A 951 -31.04 -5.18 49.36
CA GLY A 951 -32.27 -4.43 49.40
C GLY A 951 -33.50 -5.19 48.86
N ALA A 952 -34.40 -5.58 49.72
CA ALA A 952 -35.76 -6.06 49.38
C ALA A 952 -36.66 -4.85 49.04
N SER A 953 -36.47 -4.19 47.93
CA SER A 953 -37.40 -3.18 47.39
C SER A 953 -37.84 -3.56 45.98
N ASN A 954 -39.14 -3.40 45.70
CA ASN A 954 -39.76 -3.71 44.40
C ASN A 954 -39.31 -2.81 43.22
N SER A 955 -38.33 -1.94 43.42
CA SER A 955 -37.73 -1.10 42.37
C SER A 955 -36.24 -1.40 42.27
N PRO A 956 -35.65 -1.64 41.07
CA PRO A 956 -34.23 -1.92 40.91
C PRO A 956 -33.40 -0.74 41.43
N SER A 957 -32.53 -1.02 42.40
CA SER A 957 -31.56 -0.03 42.91
C SER A 957 -30.45 0.17 41.87
N SER A 958 -29.68 1.24 42.01
CA SER A 958 -28.53 1.47 41.14
C SER A 958 -27.49 0.33 41.23
N SER A 959 -27.41 -0.35 42.37
CA SER A 959 -26.54 -1.53 42.57
C SER A 959 -27.02 -2.75 41.78
N ASP A 960 -28.32 -2.96 41.64
CA ASP A 960 -28.89 -4.06 40.83
C ASP A 960 -28.60 -3.86 39.35
N TRP A 961 -28.64 -2.61 38.86
CA TRP A 961 -28.32 -2.28 37.48
C TRP A 961 -26.85 -2.55 37.14
N HIS A 962 -25.91 -2.18 37.98
CA HIS A 962 -24.49 -2.45 37.79
C HIS A 962 -24.18 -3.95 37.76
N GLU A 963 -24.83 -4.71 38.63
CA GLU A 963 -24.68 -6.18 38.69
C GLU A 963 -25.23 -6.85 37.43
N LEU A 964 -26.37 -6.39 36.93
CA LEU A 964 -26.95 -6.84 35.65
C LEU A 964 -25.97 -6.68 34.49
N ILE A 965 -25.36 -5.48 34.37
CA ILE A 965 -24.39 -5.17 33.33
C ILE A 965 -23.15 -6.05 33.49
N ARG A 966 -22.62 -6.20 34.71
CA ARG A 966 -21.48 -7.06 35.00
C ARG A 966 -21.72 -8.51 34.55
N LEU A 967 -22.88 -9.09 34.92
CA LEU A 967 -23.23 -10.46 34.52
C LEU A 967 -23.35 -10.61 33.03
N ARG A 968 -24.00 -9.67 32.37
CA ARG A 968 -24.14 -9.64 30.91
C ARG A 968 -22.76 -9.66 30.22
N ASP A 969 -21.88 -8.73 30.61
CA ASP A 969 -20.60 -8.54 29.96
C ASP A 969 -19.65 -9.73 30.25
N ALA A 970 -19.59 -10.20 31.49
CA ALA A 970 -18.81 -11.38 31.83
C ALA A 970 -19.29 -12.66 31.10
N THR A 971 -20.60 -12.81 30.90
CA THR A 971 -21.16 -13.92 30.13
C THR A 971 -20.81 -13.81 28.66
N ARG A 972 -20.92 -12.61 28.09
CA ARG A 972 -20.61 -12.36 26.69
C ARG A 972 -19.13 -12.60 26.36
N GLU A 973 -18.23 -12.14 27.24
CA GLU A 973 -16.79 -12.40 27.12
C GLU A 973 -16.44 -13.88 27.20
N ALA A 974 -17.05 -14.62 28.15
CA ALA A 974 -16.82 -16.04 28.28
C ALA A 974 -17.24 -16.82 27.04
N ILE A 975 -18.35 -16.43 26.40
CA ILE A 975 -18.82 -17.05 25.15
C ILE A 975 -17.89 -16.74 23.98
N VAL A 976 -17.44 -15.51 23.82
CA VAL A 976 -16.52 -15.10 22.73
C VAL A 976 -15.23 -15.93 22.72
N ARG A 977 -14.65 -16.19 23.89
CA ARG A 977 -13.37 -16.92 24.02
C ARG A 977 -13.36 -18.28 23.33
N HIS A 978 -14.51 -18.94 23.22
CA HIS A 978 -14.61 -20.31 22.71
C HIS A 978 -15.53 -20.47 21.49
N SER A 979 -16.24 -19.43 21.08
CA SER A 979 -17.18 -19.49 19.95
C SER A 979 -16.51 -19.36 18.59
N GLY A 980 -15.32 -18.74 18.53
CA GLY A 980 -14.66 -18.36 17.28
C GLY A 980 -15.31 -17.16 16.57
N GLU A 981 -16.20 -16.45 17.26
CA GLU A 981 -16.90 -15.24 16.81
C GLU A 981 -16.31 -14.01 17.51
N HIS A 982 -16.39 -12.84 16.90
CA HIS A 982 -15.99 -11.57 17.51
C HIS A 982 -17.20 -10.82 18.09
N LEU A 983 -16.96 -9.76 18.87
CA LEU A 983 -18.03 -8.90 19.38
C LEU A 983 -18.50 -7.93 18.27
N LEU A 984 -19.82 -7.85 18.08
CA LEU A 984 -20.47 -6.84 17.23
C LEU A 984 -20.84 -5.60 18.03
#